data_37808d8bb2c20f9e0f1b3f655c939efc
#
_entry.id   37808d8bb2c20f9e0f1b3f655c939efc
#
_cell.length_a   1.000
_cell.length_b   1.000
_cell.length_c   1.000
_cell.angle_alpha   90.00
_cell.angle_beta   90.00
_cell.angle_gamma   90.00
#
_symmetry.space_group_name_H-M   'P 1'
#
loop_
_entity.id
_entity.type
_entity.pdbx_description
1 polymer ?
#
loop_
_entity_poly.entity_id
_entity_poly.type
_entity_poly.pdbx_seq_one_letter_code
_entity_poly.pdbx_strand_id
1 'polypeptide(L)'
;MKAYYQLSGEEVLREVNGSEEPLTKEQVSENQKKYGPNELTEGKKKTTFQIFLEQYKDFLVIILIIAAIASGFMGDVESAAVIVIVITMNAILGTVQTVKAEASLASLKKLSGPEAKVLRDGVVVPIPSAEVTVGDIIMLEAGDYIPADGRILECASMKVDESALTGESLGVEKTTDVIEQDEVPLGDRINMVYSGSFLTYGRGSFVVTEIGMNTEVGKIASLLKTTSEKKTPLQVNLDQFGQKLSILILVFCAILFGISVFRGENIGNAFLFAVALAVAAIPEALSSIVTIVLSFGTQKMAKEHAIVRKLQAVEGLGSVSIICSDKTGTLTQNKMTVEHYYVDGQSVSTDKIDLRDPSQSRLLISSILCNDSTNIDGVEIGDPTETALINLGSSLGLDPEEVRVKYPRESENPFDSDRKMMATKHSLNGVPTMIVKGAVDVLLDRTDWIEMKGETYEITEETRRVIEEQNQKYSREGLRVLAFAYKEVSDETELTLEDEDHLIFLGLIAMMDPPREESKAAVEECKCAGIRPIMITGDHKVTAAAIAKRIGILENESEACEGAEIDKMSDEELKDFVEGISVYARVSPEHKIRIVRAWQEKGNIVSMTGDGVNDAPALKQADIGVAMGITGSEVSKDAAAMVLTDDNFATIIKAVENGRNVYRNIKASIQFLLSGNFGAILAVLYASLMALPVPFAPVHLLFINLLTDSLPAIALGLEPHSKNVMKEKPRPINESILTKDFLINIGLEGLSICTMVMIAFTIGYKDGNALLASTMAFATLCCSRLFHGFNCKSNRPVVFTKRVFNNIYLIGAFVIGMILITLVVTVPGLHNIFKVQTLTLSQLLTVYGLAALNLLIIQMIKAVRAKFRK
;
A
#
# COMPACT_ATOMS: atom_id res chain seq x y z
N MET A 1 8.91 44.43 14.38
CA MET A 1 7.66 43.70 14.56
C MET A 1 7.87 42.74 15.71
N LYS A 2 6.92 42.64 16.62
CA LYS A 2 6.95 41.57 17.62
C LYS A 2 6.78 40.20 16.91
N ALA A 3 7.40 39.19 17.45
CA ALA A 3 7.19 37.82 16.92
C ALA A 3 5.78 37.33 17.29
N TYR A 4 5.17 36.43 16.51
CA TYR A 4 3.80 35.94 16.75
C TYR A 4 3.61 35.27 18.12
N TYR A 5 4.65 34.68 18.70
CA TYR A 5 4.58 34.12 20.06
C TYR A 5 4.55 35.21 21.17
N GLN A 6 4.88 36.47 20.83
CA GLN A 6 4.82 37.64 21.74
C GLN A 6 3.48 38.38 21.64
N LEU A 7 2.55 37.92 20.84
CA LEU A 7 1.24 38.51 20.63
C LEU A 7 0.15 37.57 21.15
N SER A 8 -0.98 38.14 21.58
CA SER A 8 -2.17 37.33 21.89
C SER A 8 -2.74 36.69 20.61
N GLY A 9 -3.53 35.60 20.74
CA GLY A 9 -4.18 34.99 19.60
C GLY A 9 -5.05 35.97 18.80
N GLU A 10 -5.78 36.85 19.47
CA GLU A 10 -6.62 37.88 18.85
C GLU A 10 -5.78 38.94 18.09
N GLU A 11 -4.64 39.37 18.67
CA GLU A 11 -3.73 40.30 18.00
C GLU A 11 -3.14 39.70 16.73
N VAL A 12 -2.76 38.42 16.78
CA VAL A 12 -2.25 37.69 15.59
C VAL A 12 -3.34 37.55 14.52
N LEU A 13 -4.57 37.22 14.93
CA LEU A 13 -5.70 37.11 14.01
C LEU A 13 -5.98 38.43 13.28
N ARG A 14 -5.95 39.57 14.02
CA ARG A 14 -6.08 40.89 13.43
C ARG A 14 -4.91 41.26 12.51
N GLU A 15 -3.68 40.87 12.86
CA GLU A 15 -2.51 41.16 12.04
C GLU A 15 -2.54 40.37 10.71
N VAL A 16 -2.99 39.10 10.75
CA VAL A 16 -3.01 38.21 9.61
C VAL A 16 -4.26 38.36 8.74
N ASN A 17 -5.45 38.50 9.34
CA ASN A 17 -6.74 38.56 8.65
C ASN A 17 -7.33 39.96 8.53
N GLY A 18 -6.82 40.94 9.30
CA GLY A 18 -7.42 42.26 9.44
C GLY A 18 -8.71 42.28 10.30
N SER A 19 -9.19 41.12 10.76
CA SER A 19 -10.38 40.97 11.62
C SER A 19 -10.23 39.78 12.54
N GLU A 20 -11.10 39.67 13.53
CA GLU A 20 -11.16 38.48 14.43
C GLU A 20 -12.03 37.36 13.87
N GLU A 21 -12.68 37.54 12.73
CA GLU A 21 -13.59 36.60 12.12
C GLU A 21 -12.86 35.61 11.19
N PRO A 22 -13.38 34.38 11.03
CA PRO A 22 -12.86 33.40 10.07
C PRO A 22 -12.87 33.96 8.64
N LEU A 23 -11.94 33.50 7.81
CA LEU A 23 -11.82 33.93 6.41
C LEU A 23 -13.09 33.58 5.59
N THR A 24 -13.52 34.55 4.79
CA THR A 24 -14.53 34.35 3.76
C THR A 24 -13.92 33.68 2.49
N LYS A 25 -14.76 33.10 1.62
CA LYS A 25 -14.30 32.48 0.37
C LYS A 25 -13.52 33.44 -0.54
N GLU A 26 -13.91 34.71 -0.57
CA GLU A 26 -13.21 35.73 -1.34
C GLU A 26 -11.81 36.01 -0.78
N GLN A 27 -11.68 36.17 0.55
CA GLN A 27 -10.41 36.36 1.23
C GLN A 27 -9.47 35.16 1.06
N VAL A 28 -10.00 33.93 1.15
CA VAL A 28 -9.24 32.69 0.88
C VAL A 28 -8.66 32.72 -0.54
N SER A 29 -9.47 33.04 -1.56
CA SER A 29 -9.01 33.12 -2.95
C SER A 29 -7.94 34.20 -3.17
N GLU A 30 -8.03 35.32 -2.45
CA GLU A 30 -7.05 36.40 -2.50
C GLU A 30 -5.74 36.00 -1.81
N ASN A 31 -5.83 35.39 -0.63
CA ASN A 31 -4.68 34.89 0.13
C ASN A 31 -3.95 33.77 -0.61
N GLN A 32 -4.67 32.82 -1.24
CA GLN A 32 -4.05 31.77 -2.05
C GLN A 32 -3.30 32.33 -3.26
N LYS A 33 -3.79 33.42 -3.89
CA LYS A 33 -3.06 34.11 -4.96
C LYS A 33 -1.82 34.83 -4.45
N LYS A 34 -1.88 35.39 -3.23
CA LYS A 34 -0.79 36.15 -2.63
C LYS A 34 0.32 35.29 -2.08
N TYR A 35 -0.01 34.21 -1.38
CA TYR A 35 0.93 33.34 -0.65
C TYR A 35 1.27 32.04 -1.39
N GLY A 36 0.46 31.66 -2.38
CA GLY A 36 0.62 30.39 -3.11
C GLY A 36 0.05 29.18 -2.36
N PRO A 37 0.28 27.95 -2.86
CA PRO A 37 -0.15 26.71 -2.21
C PRO A 37 0.72 26.40 -0.99
N ASN A 38 0.14 25.75 0.01
CA ASN A 38 0.86 25.24 1.17
C ASN A 38 1.57 23.93 0.82
N GLU A 39 2.60 24.02 0.00
CA GLU A 39 3.44 22.89 -0.43
C GLU A 39 4.91 23.23 -0.21
N LEU A 40 5.67 22.26 0.29
CA LEU A 40 7.12 22.33 0.26
C LEU A 40 7.56 22.16 -1.20
N THR A 41 8.25 23.14 -1.76
CA THR A 41 8.84 22.98 -3.09
C THR A 41 9.83 21.83 -3.05
N GLU A 42 9.43 20.67 -3.57
CA GLU A 42 10.38 19.62 -3.94
C GLU A 42 11.48 20.28 -4.78
N GLY A 43 12.75 19.94 -4.55
CA GLY A 43 13.88 20.53 -5.28
C GLY A 43 13.56 20.57 -6.78
N LYS A 44 14.07 21.60 -7.51
CA LYS A 44 13.70 21.87 -8.90
C LYS A 44 13.60 20.58 -9.68
N LYS A 45 12.38 20.17 -10.04
CA LYS A 45 12.14 19.01 -10.89
C LYS A 45 13.01 19.16 -12.13
N LYS A 46 13.76 18.10 -12.46
CA LYS A 46 14.57 18.10 -13.66
C LYS A 46 13.68 18.38 -14.86
N THR A 47 14.08 19.33 -15.67
CA THR A 47 13.36 19.56 -16.94
C THR A 47 13.51 18.33 -17.84
N THR A 48 12.55 18.09 -18.71
CA THR A 48 12.62 17.00 -19.71
C THR A 48 13.94 17.04 -20.50
N PHE A 49 14.47 18.23 -20.78
CA PHE A 49 15.74 18.41 -21.45
C PHE A 49 16.94 18.01 -20.56
N GLN A 50 16.89 18.26 -19.25
CA GLN A 50 17.93 17.79 -18.32
C GLN A 50 17.93 16.25 -18.20
N ILE A 51 16.74 15.63 -18.13
CA ILE A 51 16.60 14.16 -18.13
C ILE A 51 17.18 13.59 -19.43
N PHE A 52 16.92 14.23 -20.55
CA PHE A 52 17.49 13.85 -21.86
C PHE A 52 19.02 13.94 -21.86
N LEU A 53 19.60 15.02 -21.36
CA LEU A 53 21.07 15.17 -21.27
C LEU A 53 21.70 14.19 -20.29
N GLU A 54 20.99 13.80 -19.25
CA GLU A 54 21.47 12.80 -18.30
C GLU A 54 21.61 11.40 -18.91
N GLN A 55 20.82 11.07 -19.94
CA GLN A 55 20.98 9.80 -20.67
C GLN A 55 22.38 9.68 -21.32
N TYR A 56 22.99 10.80 -21.70
CA TYR A 56 24.34 10.82 -22.28
C TYR A 56 25.47 10.68 -21.25
N LYS A 57 25.16 10.76 -19.95
CA LYS A 57 26.14 10.52 -18.87
C LYS A 57 26.29 9.04 -18.50
N ASP A 58 25.44 8.19 -19.06
CA ASP A 58 25.56 6.76 -18.86
C ASP A 58 26.91 6.26 -19.38
N PHE A 59 27.57 5.40 -18.59
CA PHE A 59 28.90 4.89 -18.90
C PHE A 59 28.96 4.20 -20.27
N LEU A 60 27.89 3.52 -20.65
CA LEU A 60 27.81 2.81 -21.92
C LEU A 60 27.62 3.75 -23.10
N VAL A 61 26.80 4.78 -22.94
CA VAL A 61 26.63 5.83 -23.95
C VAL A 61 27.94 6.57 -24.18
N ILE A 62 28.75 6.79 -23.16
CA ILE A 62 30.09 7.39 -23.30
C ILE A 62 30.99 6.48 -24.14
N ILE A 63 30.98 5.16 -23.91
CA ILE A 63 31.74 4.20 -24.73
C ILE A 63 31.29 4.26 -26.20
N LEU A 64 29.97 4.33 -26.45
CA LEU A 64 29.43 4.49 -27.80
C LEU A 64 29.86 5.78 -28.49
N ILE A 65 29.88 6.89 -27.75
CA ILE A 65 30.36 8.18 -28.30
C ILE A 65 31.82 8.06 -28.67
N ILE A 66 32.65 7.42 -27.83
CA ILE A 66 34.07 7.17 -28.16
C ILE A 66 34.19 6.29 -29.40
N ALA A 67 33.34 5.26 -29.53
CA ALA A 67 33.32 4.40 -30.72
C ALA A 67 32.88 5.16 -31.98
N ALA A 68 31.86 6.02 -31.89
CA ALA A 68 31.43 6.87 -33.02
C ALA A 68 32.55 7.81 -33.47
N ILE A 69 33.26 8.43 -32.54
CA ILE A 69 34.40 9.29 -32.81
C ILE A 69 35.53 8.49 -33.48
N ALA A 70 35.87 7.32 -32.94
CA ALA A 70 36.92 6.45 -33.49
C ALA A 70 36.55 5.99 -34.94
N SER A 71 35.28 5.61 -35.17
CA SER A 71 34.75 5.23 -36.50
C SER A 71 34.88 6.37 -37.51
N GLY A 72 34.52 7.60 -37.07
CA GLY A 72 34.69 8.79 -37.92
C GLY A 72 36.14 9.06 -38.29
N PHE A 73 37.09 8.94 -37.33
CA PHE A 73 38.52 9.08 -37.59
C PHE A 73 39.10 8.01 -38.52
N MET A 74 38.51 6.80 -38.52
CA MET A 74 38.90 5.72 -39.43
C MET A 74 38.28 5.85 -40.86
N GLY A 75 37.48 6.89 -41.09
CA GLY A 75 36.86 7.17 -42.38
C GLY A 75 35.49 6.47 -42.58
N ASP A 76 34.97 5.74 -41.60
CA ASP A 76 33.63 5.14 -41.64
C ASP A 76 32.60 6.11 -41.03
N VAL A 77 32.33 7.18 -41.79
CA VAL A 77 31.40 8.25 -41.39
C VAL A 77 29.97 7.73 -41.32
N GLU A 78 29.61 6.74 -42.14
CA GLU A 78 28.25 6.16 -42.13
C GLU A 78 27.97 5.42 -40.82
N SER A 79 28.90 4.57 -40.38
CA SER A 79 28.77 3.86 -39.07
C SER A 79 28.76 4.85 -37.91
N ALA A 80 29.60 5.88 -37.94
CA ALA A 80 29.60 6.92 -36.90
C ALA A 80 28.24 7.64 -36.81
N ALA A 81 27.67 8.03 -37.95
CA ALA A 81 26.36 8.68 -37.99
C ALA A 81 25.24 7.78 -37.48
N VAL A 82 25.24 6.49 -37.84
CA VAL A 82 24.25 5.51 -37.34
C VAL A 82 24.36 5.37 -35.84
N ILE A 83 25.55 5.25 -35.25
CA ILE A 83 25.74 5.16 -33.81
C ILE A 83 25.16 6.39 -33.11
N VAL A 84 25.43 7.60 -33.61
CA VAL A 84 24.92 8.87 -33.03
C VAL A 84 23.38 8.92 -33.10
N ILE A 85 22.79 8.54 -34.22
CA ILE A 85 21.32 8.50 -34.39
C ILE A 85 20.70 7.59 -33.37
N VAL A 86 21.27 6.40 -33.19
CA VAL A 86 20.72 5.40 -32.26
C VAL A 86 20.90 5.82 -30.82
N ILE A 87 22.04 6.37 -30.41
CA ILE A 87 22.22 6.94 -29.07
C ILE A 87 21.15 7.99 -28.80
N THR A 88 20.89 8.86 -29.78
CA THR A 88 19.90 9.93 -29.63
C THR A 88 18.49 9.36 -29.53
N MET A 89 18.13 8.35 -30.32
CA MET A 89 16.83 7.68 -30.22
C MET A 89 16.66 6.97 -28.85
N ASN A 90 17.69 6.30 -28.37
CA ASN A 90 17.70 5.68 -27.05
C ASN A 90 17.52 6.73 -25.92
N ALA A 91 18.22 7.86 -26.02
CA ALA A 91 18.08 8.96 -25.07
C ALA A 91 16.65 9.55 -25.08
N ILE A 92 16.03 9.69 -26.26
CA ILE A 92 14.63 10.13 -26.38
C ILE A 92 13.69 9.10 -25.72
N LEU A 93 13.84 7.82 -26.03
CA LEU A 93 13.00 6.76 -25.47
C LEU A 93 13.14 6.66 -23.95
N GLY A 94 14.37 6.67 -23.43
CA GLY A 94 14.66 6.67 -22.00
C GLY A 94 14.05 7.88 -21.29
N THR A 95 14.13 9.06 -21.92
CA THR A 95 13.52 10.29 -21.40
C THR A 95 12.00 10.16 -21.31
N VAL A 96 11.35 9.70 -22.38
CA VAL A 96 9.87 9.51 -22.40
C VAL A 96 9.44 8.51 -21.33
N GLN A 97 10.18 7.42 -21.17
CA GLN A 97 9.91 6.41 -20.14
C GLN A 97 10.04 7.00 -18.74
N THR A 98 11.12 7.73 -18.45
CA THR A 98 11.36 8.36 -17.15
C THR A 98 10.29 9.39 -16.82
N VAL A 99 9.98 10.30 -17.75
CA VAL A 99 8.94 11.33 -17.57
C VAL A 99 7.56 10.72 -17.30
N LYS A 100 7.19 9.66 -18.03
CA LYS A 100 5.91 8.96 -17.78
C LYS A 100 5.88 8.27 -16.43
N ALA A 101 6.97 7.63 -16.01
CA ALA A 101 7.06 6.99 -14.70
C ALA A 101 6.95 8.02 -13.57
N GLU A 102 7.67 9.14 -13.65
CA GLU A 102 7.61 10.26 -12.69
C GLU A 102 6.21 10.89 -12.63
N ALA A 103 5.57 11.13 -13.76
CA ALA A 103 4.21 11.68 -13.81
C ALA A 103 3.18 10.75 -13.14
N SER A 104 3.33 9.43 -13.35
CA SER A 104 2.46 8.43 -12.69
C SER A 104 2.63 8.44 -11.18
N LEU A 105 3.86 8.54 -10.68
CA LEU A 105 4.16 8.62 -9.26
C LEU A 105 3.66 9.92 -8.64
N ALA A 106 3.82 11.05 -9.31
CA ALA A 106 3.34 12.35 -8.85
C ALA A 106 1.81 12.39 -8.69
N SER A 107 1.06 11.74 -9.60
CA SER A 107 -0.40 11.65 -9.47
C SER A 107 -0.85 10.79 -8.29
N LEU A 108 -0.10 9.74 -7.94
CA LEU A 108 -0.39 8.91 -6.76
C LEU A 108 -0.11 9.66 -5.44
N LYS A 109 0.98 10.44 -5.38
CA LYS A 109 1.30 11.28 -4.20
C LYS A 109 0.18 12.28 -3.88
N LYS A 110 -0.47 12.86 -4.90
CA LYS A 110 -1.60 13.78 -4.70
C LYS A 110 -2.85 13.14 -4.09
N LEU A 111 -3.06 11.85 -4.30
CA LEU A 111 -4.22 11.11 -3.75
C LEU A 111 -4.08 10.75 -2.26
N SER A 112 -2.91 10.93 -1.67
CA SER A 112 -2.60 10.56 -0.27
C SER A 112 -2.10 11.74 0.56
N GLY A 113 -2.37 12.97 0.15
CA GLY A 113 -2.02 14.16 0.93
C GLY A 113 -2.85 14.27 2.21
N PRO A 114 -2.29 14.79 3.33
CA PRO A 114 -3.04 14.99 4.56
C PRO A 114 -4.15 16.03 4.36
N GLU A 115 -5.24 15.87 5.12
CA GLU A 115 -6.34 16.83 5.18
C GLU A 115 -6.25 17.72 6.42
N ALA A 116 -6.88 18.88 6.37
CA ALA A 116 -6.98 19.83 7.48
C ALA A 116 -8.43 20.26 7.67
N LYS A 117 -8.89 20.31 8.91
CA LYS A 117 -10.22 20.83 9.30
C LYS A 117 -10.14 22.34 9.49
N VAL A 118 -10.61 23.12 8.53
CA VAL A 118 -10.55 24.58 8.58
C VAL A 118 -11.90 25.19 8.87
N LEU A 119 -11.91 26.26 9.68
CA LEU A 119 -13.10 27.07 9.95
C LEU A 119 -13.14 28.23 8.94
N ARG A 120 -14.05 28.17 7.96
CA ARG A 120 -14.29 29.20 6.96
C ARG A 120 -15.78 29.55 6.91
N ASP A 121 -16.13 30.81 6.72
CA ASP A 121 -17.53 31.29 6.75
C ASP A 121 -18.33 30.79 7.98
N GLY A 122 -17.66 30.54 9.12
CA GLY A 122 -18.29 30.01 10.33
C GLY A 122 -18.61 28.51 10.33
N VAL A 123 -18.14 27.76 9.30
CA VAL A 123 -18.35 26.31 9.19
C VAL A 123 -17.01 25.59 9.11
N VAL A 124 -16.89 24.47 9.84
CA VAL A 124 -15.70 23.62 9.77
C VAL A 124 -15.80 22.73 8.53
N VAL A 125 -14.80 22.83 7.66
CA VAL A 125 -14.74 22.07 6.39
C VAL A 125 -13.40 21.37 6.28
N PRO A 126 -13.36 20.05 6.00
CA PRO A 126 -12.14 19.34 5.66
C PRO A 126 -11.66 19.75 4.27
N ILE A 127 -10.38 20.12 4.16
CA ILE A 127 -9.73 20.47 2.89
C ILE A 127 -8.36 19.80 2.80
N PRO A 128 -7.83 19.56 1.57
CA PRO A 128 -6.45 19.16 1.39
C PRO A 128 -5.49 20.17 2.04
N SER A 129 -4.48 19.70 2.77
CA SER A 129 -3.49 20.58 3.43
C SER A 129 -2.80 21.55 2.48
N ALA A 130 -2.66 21.20 1.21
CA ALA A 130 -2.11 22.07 0.17
C ALA A 130 -2.97 23.34 -0.12
N GLU A 131 -4.26 23.32 0.23
CA GLU A 131 -5.22 24.41 0.04
C GLU A 131 -5.34 25.34 1.26
N VAL A 132 -4.63 25.03 2.35
CA VAL A 132 -4.54 25.90 3.54
C VAL A 132 -3.80 27.17 3.17
N THR A 133 -4.28 28.31 3.68
CA THR A 133 -3.68 29.61 3.44
C THR A 133 -3.44 30.38 4.74
N VAL A 134 -2.59 31.39 4.68
CA VAL A 134 -2.33 32.29 5.82
C VAL A 134 -3.64 32.95 6.25
N GLY A 135 -3.91 32.89 7.56
CA GLY A 135 -5.14 33.39 8.17
C GLY A 135 -6.26 32.37 8.35
N ASP A 136 -6.14 31.14 7.80
CA ASP A 136 -7.08 30.07 8.13
C ASP A 136 -7.04 29.72 9.61
N ILE A 137 -8.20 29.45 10.20
CA ILE A 137 -8.32 28.87 11.54
C ILE A 137 -8.47 27.37 11.40
N ILE A 138 -7.53 26.59 11.96
CA ILE A 138 -7.53 25.14 11.90
C ILE A 138 -7.95 24.57 13.24
N MET A 139 -8.90 23.64 13.18
CA MET A 139 -9.36 22.86 14.33
C MET A 139 -8.54 21.58 14.42
N LEU A 140 -8.02 21.25 15.60
CA LEU A 140 -7.18 20.10 15.85
C LEU A 140 -7.77 19.19 16.92
N GLU A 141 -7.69 17.87 16.66
CA GLU A 141 -8.00 16.80 17.59
C GLU A 141 -6.82 15.81 17.64
N ALA A 142 -6.74 15.01 18.72
CA ALA A 142 -5.67 14.05 18.87
C ALA A 142 -5.60 13.11 17.65
N GLY A 143 -4.42 13.03 17.02
CA GLY A 143 -4.16 12.32 15.79
C GLY A 143 -4.12 13.18 14.54
N ASP A 144 -4.50 14.46 14.61
CA ASP A 144 -4.46 15.36 13.46
C ASP A 144 -3.03 15.82 13.15
N TYR A 145 -2.77 15.98 11.86
CA TYR A 145 -1.53 16.57 11.32
C TYR A 145 -1.62 18.10 11.34
N ILE A 146 -0.54 18.77 11.71
CA ILE A 146 -0.43 20.23 11.69
C ILE A 146 0.15 20.64 10.33
N PRO A 147 -0.68 21.23 9.43
CA PRO A 147 -0.28 21.44 8.03
C PRO A 147 0.56 22.71 7.82
N ALA A 148 0.57 23.63 8.78
CA ALA A 148 1.17 24.94 8.65
C ALA A 148 1.66 25.45 10.00
N ASP A 149 2.52 26.46 10.03
CA ASP A 149 2.90 27.12 11.28
C ASP A 149 1.79 28.07 11.73
N GLY A 150 1.53 28.12 13.05
CA GLY A 150 0.46 28.96 13.55
C GLY A 150 0.54 29.28 15.03
N ARG A 151 -0.28 30.29 15.43
CA ARG A 151 -0.49 30.71 16.79
C ARG A 151 -1.74 30.04 17.36
N ILE A 152 -1.62 29.40 18.51
CA ILE A 152 -2.74 28.75 19.19
C ILE A 152 -3.75 29.78 19.64
N LEU A 153 -5.02 29.55 19.35
CA LEU A 153 -6.17 30.38 19.78
C LEU A 153 -6.86 29.75 20.97
N GLU A 154 -7.12 28.44 20.90
CA GLU A 154 -7.75 27.65 21.96
C GLU A 154 -6.96 26.36 22.22
N CYS A 155 -6.91 25.95 23.47
CA CYS A 155 -6.14 24.81 23.92
C CYS A 155 -6.84 24.10 25.07
N ALA A 156 -7.12 22.80 24.91
CA ALA A 156 -7.64 21.94 25.96
C ALA A 156 -6.74 20.69 26.09
N SER A 157 -5.83 20.72 27.09
CA SER A 157 -4.86 19.64 27.36
C SER A 157 -4.05 19.21 26.13
N MET A 158 -3.69 20.18 25.29
CA MET A 158 -3.06 19.94 23.98
C MET A 158 -1.60 19.52 24.14
N LYS A 159 -1.20 18.36 23.61
CA LYS A 159 0.20 17.91 23.51
C LYS A 159 0.55 17.62 22.06
N VAL A 160 1.66 18.19 21.61
CA VAL A 160 2.12 18.12 20.22
C VAL A 160 3.46 17.41 20.15
N ASP A 161 3.59 16.43 19.26
CA ASP A 161 4.86 15.83 18.90
C ASP A 161 5.56 16.72 17.86
N GLU A 162 6.61 17.37 18.29
CA GLU A 162 7.48 18.25 17.48
C GLU A 162 8.86 17.62 17.24
N SER A 163 9.00 16.32 17.48
CA SER A 163 10.28 15.59 17.38
C SER A 163 10.99 15.74 16.04
N ALA A 164 10.22 15.94 14.96
CA ALA A 164 10.77 16.18 13.63
C ALA A 164 11.54 17.51 13.51
N LEU A 165 11.22 18.49 14.36
CA LEU A 165 11.81 19.83 14.37
C LEU A 165 12.81 20.01 15.51
N THR A 166 12.45 19.55 16.72
CA THR A 166 13.23 19.77 17.94
C THR A 166 14.22 18.64 18.25
N GLY A 167 13.96 17.45 17.71
CA GLY A 167 14.69 16.22 18.01
C GLY A 167 14.32 15.56 19.35
N GLU A 168 13.39 16.15 20.11
CA GLU A 168 12.92 15.62 21.40
C GLU A 168 11.70 14.75 21.21
N SER A 169 11.75 13.51 21.75
CA SER A 169 10.71 12.49 21.54
C SER A 169 9.48 12.64 22.46
N LEU A 170 9.49 13.57 23.41
CA LEU A 170 8.37 13.82 24.33
C LEU A 170 7.44 14.87 23.74
N GLY A 171 6.13 14.59 23.76
CA GLY A 171 5.13 15.57 23.34
C GLY A 171 5.16 16.85 24.20
N VAL A 172 5.22 18.00 23.53
CA VAL A 172 5.26 19.32 24.16
C VAL A 172 3.85 19.74 24.57
N GLU A 173 3.66 20.10 25.82
CA GLU A 173 2.39 20.64 26.33
C GLU A 173 2.23 22.11 25.87
N LYS A 174 1.08 22.42 25.28
CA LYS A 174 0.83 23.72 24.66
C LYS A 174 -0.08 24.60 25.51
N THR A 175 0.05 25.93 25.35
CA THR A 175 -0.73 26.97 26.05
C THR A 175 -1.15 28.05 25.07
N THR A 176 -2.09 28.91 25.51
CA THR A 176 -2.48 30.15 24.82
C THR A 176 -1.78 31.38 25.35
N ASP A 177 -0.98 31.26 26.41
CA ASP A 177 -0.33 32.41 27.09
C ASP A 177 0.69 33.09 26.17
N VAL A 178 0.85 34.40 26.36
CA VAL A 178 1.83 35.20 25.63
C VAL A 178 3.22 35.00 26.24
N ILE A 179 4.22 34.81 25.40
CA ILE A 179 5.63 34.66 25.79
C ILE A 179 6.31 36.00 25.59
N GLU A 180 6.63 36.70 26.71
CA GLU A 180 7.19 38.06 26.67
C GLU A 180 8.69 38.08 26.34
N GLN A 181 9.40 36.95 26.39
CA GLN A 181 10.84 36.87 26.19
C GLN A 181 11.22 37.13 24.73
N ASP A 182 12.35 37.87 24.53
CA ASP A 182 12.98 38.04 23.24
C ASP A 182 13.86 36.77 22.92
N GLU A 183 13.87 36.31 21.65
CA GLU A 183 14.68 35.22 21.17
C GLU A 183 14.47 33.84 21.87
N VAL A 184 13.22 33.39 21.89
CA VAL A 184 12.86 32.06 22.42
C VAL A 184 13.21 30.95 21.42
N PRO A 185 13.93 29.88 21.81
CA PRO A 185 14.15 28.71 20.96
C PRO A 185 12.85 28.09 20.46
N LEU A 186 12.90 27.41 19.32
CA LEU A 186 11.70 26.88 18.67
C LEU A 186 10.89 25.96 19.58
N GLY A 187 11.55 25.02 20.27
CA GLY A 187 10.91 24.04 21.17
C GLY A 187 10.27 24.66 22.41
N ASP A 188 10.71 25.85 22.81
CA ASP A 188 10.18 26.56 23.98
C ASP A 188 9.02 27.52 23.65
N ARG A 189 8.65 27.65 22.36
CA ARG A 189 7.49 28.45 21.92
C ARG A 189 6.20 27.64 22.09
N ILE A 190 5.84 27.40 23.34
CA ILE A 190 4.72 26.52 23.72
C ILE A 190 3.33 27.04 23.30
N ASN A 191 3.23 28.26 22.82
CA ASN A 191 2.00 28.88 22.32
C ASN A 191 1.90 28.89 20.77
N MET A 192 2.86 28.26 20.11
CA MET A 192 2.90 28.06 18.65
C MET A 192 2.79 26.60 18.31
N VAL A 193 2.34 26.31 17.09
CA VAL A 193 2.39 24.99 16.44
C VAL A 193 3.11 25.09 15.12
N TYR A 194 3.72 24.00 14.69
CA TYR A 194 4.59 23.98 13.52
C TYR A 194 4.16 22.89 12.52
N SER A 195 4.27 23.22 11.24
CA SER A 195 4.05 22.29 10.13
C SER A 195 4.90 21.03 10.29
N GLY A 196 4.32 19.88 9.97
CA GLY A 196 5.03 18.60 10.08
C GLY A 196 4.96 17.93 11.45
N SER A 197 4.31 18.56 12.42
CA SER A 197 4.06 18.05 13.76
C SER A 197 2.67 17.39 13.85
N PHE A 198 2.42 16.68 14.94
CA PHE A 198 1.15 15.97 15.17
C PHE A 198 0.61 16.23 16.56
N LEU A 199 -0.72 16.41 16.65
CA LEU A 199 -1.39 16.49 17.94
C LEU A 199 -1.54 15.07 18.51
N THR A 200 -0.85 14.78 19.63
CA THR A 200 -0.86 13.46 20.27
C THR A 200 -1.94 13.31 21.33
N TYR A 201 -2.35 14.42 21.96
CA TYR A 201 -3.37 14.42 23.02
C TYR A 201 -4.10 15.76 23.09
N GLY A 202 -5.38 15.74 23.48
CA GLY A 202 -6.19 16.93 23.65
C GLY A 202 -6.81 17.44 22.35
N ARG A 203 -7.25 18.70 22.38
CA ARG A 203 -7.83 19.41 21.24
C ARG A 203 -7.53 20.91 21.33
N GLY A 204 -7.61 21.61 20.21
CA GLY A 204 -7.42 23.05 20.17
C GLY A 204 -7.68 23.64 18.79
N SER A 205 -7.46 24.95 18.68
CA SER A 205 -7.49 25.66 17.41
C SER A 205 -6.32 26.61 17.29
N PHE A 206 -5.88 26.88 16.06
CA PHE A 206 -4.81 27.84 15.80
C PHE A 206 -5.07 28.63 14.52
N VAL A 207 -4.54 29.85 14.44
CA VAL A 207 -4.52 30.62 13.21
C VAL A 207 -3.20 30.42 12.46
N VAL A 208 -3.30 30.17 11.16
CA VAL A 208 -2.15 29.97 10.28
C VAL A 208 -1.40 31.28 10.08
N THR A 209 -0.12 31.30 10.42
CA THR A 209 0.77 32.45 10.26
C THR A 209 1.71 32.32 9.07
N GLU A 210 2.22 31.11 8.80
CA GLU A 210 3.13 30.81 7.69
C GLU A 210 2.78 29.48 7.01
N ILE A 211 2.98 29.41 5.67
CA ILE A 211 2.69 28.23 4.86
C ILE A 211 3.88 27.83 3.97
N GLY A 212 3.91 26.59 3.55
CA GLY A 212 4.86 26.05 2.56
C GLY A 212 6.32 26.32 2.91
N MET A 213 7.06 26.93 2.02
CA MET A 213 8.51 27.18 2.19
C MET A 213 8.83 28.23 3.27
N ASN A 214 7.86 28.98 3.74
CA ASN A 214 8.06 29.97 4.81
C ASN A 214 7.93 29.35 6.20
N THR A 215 7.35 28.16 6.33
CA THR A 215 7.28 27.43 7.60
C THR A 215 8.68 27.07 8.11
N GLU A 216 8.83 26.75 9.39
CA GLU A 216 10.12 26.32 9.95
C GLU A 216 10.64 25.06 9.24
N VAL A 217 9.76 24.10 8.94
CA VAL A 217 10.11 22.93 8.11
C VAL A 217 10.53 23.36 6.70
N GLY A 218 9.85 24.32 6.11
CA GLY A 218 10.20 24.87 4.79
C GLY A 218 11.58 25.51 4.76
N LYS A 219 11.94 26.26 5.81
CA LYS A 219 13.29 26.85 5.98
C LYS A 219 14.36 25.74 6.07
N ILE A 220 14.13 24.68 6.86
CA ILE A 220 15.02 23.51 6.95
C ILE A 220 15.14 22.82 5.59
N ALA A 221 14.00 22.58 4.91
CA ALA A 221 13.99 21.94 3.58
C ALA A 221 14.78 22.75 2.54
N SER A 222 14.80 24.09 2.66
CA SER A 222 15.60 24.96 1.79
C SER A 222 17.11 24.78 1.97
N LEU A 223 17.56 24.39 3.16
CA LEU A 223 18.95 24.09 3.49
C LEU A 223 19.37 22.68 3.03
N LEU A 224 18.39 21.74 2.99
CA LEU A 224 18.60 20.33 2.59
C LEU A 224 18.43 20.13 1.07
N LYS A 225 19.15 20.86 0.25
CA LYS A 225 18.98 20.97 -1.22
C LYS A 225 19.10 19.68 -2.05
N THR A 226 19.36 18.49 -1.49
CA THR A 226 19.49 17.24 -2.28
C THR A 226 19.23 15.99 -1.44
N THR A 227 18.00 15.56 -1.31
CA THR A 227 17.74 14.14 -1.03
C THR A 227 17.17 13.49 -2.29
N SER A 228 18.02 12.72 -3.00
CA SER A 228 17.57 11.84 -4.08
C SER A 228 16.63 10.78 -3.51
N GLU A 229 15.53 10.47 -4.20
CA GLU A 229 14.67 9.34 -3.84
C GLU A 229 15.50 8.06 -3.68
N LYS A 230 15.32 7.36 -2.57
CA LYS A 230 16.03 6.10 -2.32
C LYS A 230 15.49 5.03 -3.28
N LYS A 231 16.41 4.38 -4.01
CA LYS A 231 16.09 3.24 -4.87
C LYS A 231 15.52 2.07 -4.07
N THR A 232 14.65 1.28 -4.67
CA THR A 232 14.15 0.03 -4.05
C THR A 232 15.27 -0.99 -3.92
N PRO A 233 15.22 -1.93 -2.96
CA PRO A 233 16.19 -3.03 -2.84
C PRO A 233 16.35 -3.79 -4.16
N LEU A 234 15.26 -4.00 -4.88
CA LEU A 234 15.28 -4.62 -6.19
C LEU A 234 16.09 -3.81 -7.22
N GLN A 235 15.88 -2.50 -7.27
CA GLN A 235 16.62 -1.61 -8.18
C GLN A 235 18.12 -1.62 -7.82
N VAL A 236 18.45 -1.56 -6.54
CA VAL A 236 19.86 -1.64 -6.08
C VAL A 236 20.50 -2.97 -6.48
N ASN A 237 19.82 -4.10 -6.27
CA ASN A 237 20.32 -5.42 -6.63
C ASN A 237 20.48 -5.56 -8.16
N LEU A 238 19.56 -5.00 -8.94
CA LEU A 238 19.65 -5.03 -10.41
C LEU A 238 20.76 -4.14 -10.94
N ASP A 239 20.97 -2.96 -10.35
CA ASP A 239 22.09 -2.07 -10.69
C ASP A 239 23.45 -2.75 -10.41
N GLN A 240 23.59 -3.39 -9.23
CA GLN A 240 24.80 -4.17 -8.89
C GLN A 240 25.02 -5.35 -9.83
N PHE A 241 23.92 -6.04 -10.21
CA PHE A 241 24.00 -7.12 -11.18
C PHE A 241 24.40 -6.58 -12.56
N GLY A 242 23.78 -5.47 -13.01
CA GLY A 242 24.12 -4.80 -14.25
C GLY A 242 25.60 -4.41 -14.31
N GLN A 243 26.14 -3.85 -13.23
CA GLN A 243 27.57 -3.54 -13.13
C GLN A 243 28.47 -4.78 -13.25
N LYS A 244 28.16 -5.85 -12.51
CA LYS A 244 28.93 -7.12 -12.58
C LYS A 244 28.86 -7.75 -13.97
N LEU A 245 27.69 -7.74 -14.59
CA LEU A 245 27.49 -8.24 -15.93
C LEU A 245 28.28 -7.41 -16.96
N SER A 246 28.24 -6.07 -16.85
CA SER A 246 28.99 -5.16 -17.69
C SER A 246 30.50 -5.42 -17.63
N ILE A 247 31.05 -5.59 -16.42
CA ILE A 247 32.47 -5.93 -16.23
C ILE A 247 32.80 -7.28 -16.90
N LEU A 248 31.95 -8.29 -16.71
CA LEU A 248 32.14 -9.61 -17.34
C LEU A 248 32.14 -9.50 -18.85
N ILE A 249 31.22 -8.73 -19.43
CA ILE A 249 31.12 -8.50 -20.87
C ILE A 249 32.34 -7.76 -21.40
N LEU A 250 32.80 -6.70 -20.70
CA LEU A 250 34.01 -5.97 -21.10
C LEU A 250 35.26 -6.86 -21.10
N VAL A 251 35.41 -7.71 -20.10
CA VAL A 251 36.53 -8.70 -20.08
C VAL A 251 36.43 -9.66 -21.25
N PHE A 252 35.19 -10.12 -21.56
CA PHE A 252 34.95 -11.00 -22.69
C PHE A 252 35.25 -10.33 -24.03
N CYS A 253 34.83 -9.07 -24.20
CA CYS A 253 35.14 -8.27 -25.40
C CYS A 253 36.66 -8.01 -25.56
N ALA A 254 37.40 -7.79 -24.46
CA ALA A 254 38.83 -7.65 -24.47
C ALA A 254 39.53 -8.93 -24.96
N ILE A 255 39.04 -10.10 -24.51
CA ILE A 255 39.56 -11.41 -24.98
C ILE A 255 39.28 -11.59 -26.48
N LEU A 256 38.07 -11.29 -26.96
CA LEU A 256 37.73 -11.39 -28.38
C LEU A 256 38.55 -10.43 -29.22
N PHE A 257 38.73 -9.18 -28.76
CA PHE A 257 39.60 -8.21 -29.40
C PHE A 257 41.03 -8.77 -29.54
N GLY A 258 41.59 -9.33 -28.47
CA GLY A 258 42.91 -9.94 -28.48
C GLY A 258 43.03 -11.11 -29.48
N ILE A 259 41.99 -11.97 -29.57
CA ILE A 259 41.94 -13.08 -30.53
C ILE A 259 41.90 -12.55 -31.99
N SER A 260 41.07 -11.52 -32.25
CA SER A 260 40.93 -10.93 -33.59
C SER A 260 42.27 -10.28 -34.06
N VAL A 261 42.93 -9.52 -33.18
CA VAL A 261 44.24 -8.95 -33.44
C VAL A 261 45.31 -10.04 -33.67
N PHE A 262 45.32 -11.10 -32.83
CA PHE A 262 46.25 -12.22 -32.99
C PHE A 262 46.07 -12.97 -34.33
N ARG A 263 44.85 -12.97 -34.90
CA ARG A 263 44.51 -13.54 -36.21
C ARG A 263 44.89 -12.63 -37.39
N GLY A 264 45.38 -11.42 -37.12
CA GLY A 264 45.82 -10.49 -38.16
C GLY A 264 44.72 -9.62 -38.72
N GLU A 265 43.58 -9.52 -38.03
CA GLU A 265 42.54 -8.57 -38.41
C GLU A 265 42.99 -7.12 -38.20
N ASN A 266 42.40 -6.19 -38.94
CA ASN A 266 42.70 -4.77 -38.75
C ASN A 266 42.29 -4.37 -37.31
N ILE A 267 43.22 -3.75 -36.58
CA ILE A 267 43.05 -3.36 -35.16
C ILE A 267 41.81 -2.48 -34.97
N GLY A 268 41.55 -1.55 -35.92
CA GLY A 268 40.38 -0.67 -35.89
C GLY A 268 39.04 -1.45 -35.98
N ASN A 269 38.97 -2.39 -36.95
CA ASN A 269 37.77 -3.22 -37.13
C ASN A 269 37.53 -4.14 -35.92
N ALA A 270 38.60 -4.76 -35.40
CA ALA A 270 38.51 -5.59 -34.19
C ALA A 270 38.04 -4.78 -32.97
N PHE A 271 38.52 -3.56 -32.80
CA PHE A 271 38.08 -2.65 -31.71
C PHE A 271 36.61 -2.24 -31.84
N LEU A 272 36.20 -1.77 -33.04
CA LEU A 272 34.80 -1.39 -33.32
C LEU A 272 33.86 -2.55 -33.06
N PHE A 273 34.23 -3.75 -33.47
CA PHE A 273 33.47 -4.95 -33.23
C PHE A 273 33.33 -5.30 -31.74
N ALA A 274 34.42 -5.27 -30.98
CA ALA A 274 34.41 -5.52 -29.54
C ALA A 274 33.53 -4.51 -28.79
N VAL A 275 33.62 -3.23 -29.18
CA VAL A 275 32.78 -2.17 -28.59
C VAL A 275 31.29 -2.37 -28.94
N ALA A 276 30.98 -2.67 -30.21
CA ALA A 276 29.61 -2.93 -30.61
C ALA A 276 28.99 -4.12 -29.88
N LEU A 277 29.77 -5.19 -29.66
CA LEU A 277 29.34 -6.34 -28.89
C LEU A 277 29.13 -5.98 -27.40
N ALA A 278 30.03 -5.18 -26.83
CA ALA A 278 29.89 -4.73 -25.45
C ALA A 278 28.57 -4.02 -25.22
N VAL A 279 28.25 -3.10 -26.10
CA VAL A 279 26.98 -2.33 -26.02
C VAL A 279 25.76 -3.19 -26.21
N ALA A 280 25.78 -4.12 -27.18
CA ALA A 280 24.63 -5.00 -27.43
C ALA A 280 24.37 -6.00 -26.34
N ALA A 281 25.39 -6.39 -25.62
CA ALA A 281 25.30 -7.41 -24.59
C ALA A 281 24.70 -6.86 -23.27
N ILE A 282 24.70 -5.54 -23.07
CA ILE A 282 24.23 -4.93 -21.82
C ILE A 282 22.76 -4.51 -21.97
N PRO A 283 21.85 -4.99 -21.10
CA PRO A 283 20.45 -4.64 -21.14
C PRO A 283 20.20 -3.25 -20.52
N GLU A 284 20.38 -2.17 -21.28
CA GLU A 284 20.24 -0.78 -20.82
C GLU A 284 18.83 -0.47 -20.29
N ALA A 285 17.80 -1.07 -20.89
CA ALA A 285 16.40 -0.84 -20.53
C ALA A 285 15.97 -1.50 -19.20
N LEU A 286 16.83 -2.28 -18.54
CA LEU A 286 16.44 -3.11 -17.40
C LEU A 286 15.88 -2.30 -16.21
N SER A 287 16.60 -1.28 -15.75
CA SER A 287 16.19 -0.43 -14.62
C SER A 287 14.93 0.37 -14.95
N SER A 288 14.84 0.90 -16.17
CA SER A 288 13.66 1.66 -16.63
C SER A 288 12.41 0.79 -16.70
N ILE A 289 12.52 -0.44 -17.20
CA ILE A 289 11.39 -1.38 -17.29
C ILE A 289 10.87 -1.73 -15.90
N VAL A 290 11.76 -1.99 -14.93
CA VAL A 290 11.36 -2.28 -13.54
C VAL A 290 10.58 -1.12 -12.94
N THR A 291 11.05 0.12 -13.11
CA THR A 291 10.36 1.32 -12.64
C THR A 291 8.98 1.48 -13.28
N ILE A 292 8.87 1.24 -14.58
CA ILE A 292 7.59 1.28 -15.30
C ILE A 292 6.62 0.21 -14.77
N VAL A 293 7.09 -1.02 -14.59
CA VAL A 293 6.26 -2.13 -14.11
C VAL A 293 5.78 -1.89 -12.67
N LEU A 294 6.66 -1.37 -11.80
CA LEU A 294 6.29 -0.95 -10.44
C LEU A 294 5.23 0.17 -10.47
N SER A 295 5.39 1.17 -11.33
CA SER A 295 4.43 2.27 -11.49
C SER A 295 3.05 1.79 -11.95
N PHE A 296 2.97 0.86 -12.90
CA PHE A 296 1.70 0.25 -13.30
C PHE A 296 1.10 -0.61 -12.18
N GLY A 297 1.94 -1.31 -11.42
CA GLY A 297 1.53 -2.07 -10.24
C GLY A 297 0.87 -1.18 -9.19
N THR A 298 1.48 -0.03 -8.88
CA THR A 298 0.91 0.94 -7.91
C THR A 298 -0.39 1.55 -8.40
N GLN A 299 -0.49 1.89 -9.68
CA GLN A 299 -1.75 2.40 -10.26
C GLN A 299 -2.88 1.37 -10.16
N LYS A 300 -2.57 0.09 -10.37
CA LYS A 300 -3.56 -0.97 -10.21
C LYS A 300 -3.98 -1.14 -8.77
N MET A 301 -3.03 -1.14 -7.83
CA MET A 301 -3.32 -1.20 -6.38
C MET A 301 -4.20 -0.04 -5.94
N ALA A 302 -3.94 1.18 -6.40
CA ALA A 302 -4.76 2.36 -6.10
C ALA A 302 -6.20 2.22 -6.60
N LYS A 303 -6.43 1.62 -7.79
CA LYS A 303 -7.78 1.31 -8.29
C LYS A 303 -8.50 0.24 -7.47
N GLU A 304 -7.77 -0.57 -6.73
CA GLU A 304 -8.26 -1.62 -5.83
C GLU A 304 -8.17 -1.17 -4.36
N HIS A 305 -8.30 0.12 -4.10
CA HIS A 305 -8.35 0.77 -2.77
C HIS A 305 -7.06 0.70 -1.93
N ALA A 306 -5.93 0.34 -2.52
CA ALA A 306 -4.62 0.33 -1.84
C ALA A 306 -3.69 1.39 -2.42
N ILE A 307 -3.55 2.54 -1.75
CA ILE A 307 -2.65 3.62 -2.17
C ILE A 307 -1.26 3.36 -1.59
N VAL A 308 -0.30 3.09 -2.47
CA VAL A 308 1.10 2.88 -2.10
C VAL A 308 1.83 4.21 -2.04
N ARG A 309 2.36 4.56 -0.87
CA ARG A 309 3.15 5.79 -0.64
C ARG A 309 4.64 5.59 -0.91
N LYS A 310 5.16 4.38 -0.68
CA LYS A 310 6.58 4.03 -0.88
C LYS A 310 6.69 2.89 -1.89
N LEU A 311 7.38 3.09 -3.00
CA LEU A 311 7.54 2.07 -4.06
C LEU A 311 8.16 0.75 -3.56
N GLN A 312 8.99 0.83 -2.52
CA GLN A 312 9.59 -0.33 -1.87
C GLN A 312 8.52 -1.30 -1.33
N ALA A 313 7.37 -0.78 -0.92
CA ALA A 313 6.29 -1.60 -0.41
C ALA A 313 5.70 -2.54 -1.47
N VAL A 314 5.68 -2.17 -2.74
CA VAL A 314 5.17 -3.04 -3.84
C VAL A 314 5.99 -4.33 -3.93
N GLU A 315 7.30 -4.21 -3.79
CA GLU A 315 8.20 -5.37 -3.79
C GLU A 315 8.02 -6.21 -2.52
N GLY A 316 8.00 -5.54 -1.36
CA GLY A 316 7.81 -6.15 -0.06
C GLY A 316 6.48 -6.92 0.04
N LEU A 317 5.37 -6.35 -0.47
CA LEU A 317 4.05 -6.98 -0.50
C LEU A 317 4.09 -8.39 -1.10
N GLY A 318 4.84 -8.58 -2.18
CA GLY A 318 5.00 -9.89 -2.82
C GLY A 318 5.71 -10.95 -1.96
N SER A 319 6.40 -10.54 -0.91
CA SER A 319 7.20 -11.38 -0.02
C SER A 319 6.63 -11.47 1.41
N VAL A 320 5.51 -10.80 1.70
CA VAL A 320 4.85 -10.84 3.02
C VAL A 320 4.57 -12.27 3.44
N SER A 321 5.03 -12.62 4.65
CA SER A 321 4.81 -13.91 5.30
C SER A 321 3.99 -13.81 6.57
N ILE A 322 3.96 -12.64 7.22
CA ILE A 322 3.19 -12.34 8.43
C ILE A 322 2.36 -11.08 8.19
N ILE A 323 1.09 -11.12 8.55
CA ILE A 323 0.23 -9.93 8.59
C ILE A 323 -0.26 -9.76 10.02
N CYS A 324 0.27 -8.75 10.72
CA CYS A 324 -0.20 -8.31 12.02
C CYS A 324 -1.32 -7.29 11.79
N SER A 325 -2.55 -7.64 12.14
CA SER A 325 -3.71 -6.79 11.94
C SER A 325 -4.28 -6.31 13.26
N ASP A 326 -4.53 -5.00 13.37
CA ASP A 326 -5.41 -4.51 14.41
C ASP A 326 -6.82 -5.09 14.20
N LYS A 327 -7.56 -5.26 15.30
CA LYS A 327 -8.90 -5.81 15.27
C LYS A 327 -9.90 -4.78 14.78
N THR A 328 -9.94 -3.62 15.47
CA THR A 328 -10.98 -2.61 15.33
C THR A 328 -10.85 -1.86 14.01
N GLY A 329 -11.96 -1.70 13.29
CA GLY A 329 -11.99 -0.97 12.01
C GLY A 329 -11.34 -1.69 10.84
N THR A 330 -10.45 -2.67 11.06
CA THR A 330 -9.75 -3.43 10.01
C THR A 330 -10.38 -4.81 9.77
N LEU A 331 -10.37 -5.66 10.80
CA LEU A 331 -11.00 -7.00 10.76
C LEU A 331 -12.48 -6.93 11.06
N THR A 332 -12.90 -5.94 11.86
CA THR A 332 -14.27 -5.66 12.25
C THR A 332 -14.78 -4.37 11.60
N GLN A 333 -16.10 -4.14 11.71
CA GLN A 333 -16.76 -3.01 11.06
C GLN A 333 -16.56 -1.67 11.77
N ASN A 334 -16.00 -1.66 12.99
CA ASN A 334 -15.94 -0.52 13.90
C ASN A 334 -17.34 0.05 14.21
N LYS A 335 -18.31 -0.83 14.31
CA LYS A 335 -19.70 -0.47 14.57
C LYS A 335 -20.32 -1.51 15.49
N MET A 336 -20.67 -1.08 16.72
CA MET A 336 -21.38 -1.96 17.65
C MET A 336 -22.72 -2.36 17.06
N THR A 337 -23.06 -3.64 17.14
CA THR A 337 -24.28 -4.23 16.61
C THR A 337 -24.85 -5.21 17.61
N VAL A 338 -26.17 -5.11 17.88
CA VAL A 338 -26.87 -6.05 18.75
C VAL A 338 -27.02 -7.39 18.05
N GLU A 339 -26.61 -8.49 18.69
CA GLU A 339 -26.76 -9.85 18.16
C GLU A 339 -27.83 -10.65 18.88
N HIS A 340 -27.99 -10.47 20.20
CA HIS A 340 -28.92 -11.26 20.98
C HIS A 340 -29.65 -10.43 22.03
N TYR A 341 -30.91 -10.85 22.29
CA TYR A 341 -31.70 -10.52 23.46
C TYR A 341 -31.74 -11.70 24.38
N TYR A 342 -31.84 -11.43 25.69
CA TYR A 342 -32.28 -12.41 26.70
C TYR A 342 -33.45 -11.82 27.41
N VAL A 343 -34.62 -12.40 27.17
CA VAL A 343 -35.90 -11.96 27.72
C VAL A 343 -36.78 -13.18 27.96
N ASP A 344 -37.64 -13.17 28.99
CA ASP A 344 -38.51 -14.29 29.37
C ASP A 344 -37.76 -15.61 29.59
N GLY A 345 -36.50 -15.54 30.10
CA GLY A 345 -35.66 -16.71 30.29
C GLY A 345 -35.13 -17.36 28.99
N GLN A 346 -35.27 -16.69 27.84
CA GLN A 346 -34.84 -17.22 26.57
C GLN A 346 -33.89 -16.29 25.84
N SER A 347 -32.87 -16.86 25.15
CA SER A 347 -32.00 -16.14 24.24
C SER A 347 -32.65 -16.07 22.88
N VAL A 348 -32.86 -14.84 22.35
CA VAL A 348 -33.46 -14.54 21.06
C VAL A 348 -32.41 -13.81 20.20
N SER A 349 -32.15 -14.31 19.02
CA SER A 349 -31.29 -13.63 18.03
C SER A 349 -32.05 -12.45 17.39
N THR A 350 -31.33 -11.39 16.98
CA THR A 350 -31.93 -10.16 16.43
C THR A 350 -32.85 -10.40 15.24
N ASP A 351 -32.57 -11.37 14.40
CA ASP A 351 -33.40 -11.76 13.25
C ASP A 351 -34.76 -12.39 13.65
N LYS A 352 -34.94 -12.77 14.92
CA LYS A 352 -36.12 -13.45 15.49
C LYS A 352 -36.91 -12.61 16.49
N ILE A 353 -36.51 -11.36 16.70
CA ILE A 353 -37.23 -10.44 17.58
C ILE A 353 -38.63 -10.17 17.00
N ASP A 354 -39.68 -10.39 17.79
CA ASP A 354 -41.07 -10.11 17.44
C ASP A 354 -41.61 -8.99 18.31
N LEU A 355 -41.80 -7.80 17.74
CA LEU A 355 -42.34 -6.63 18.44
C LEU A 355 -43.81 -6.77 18.88
N ARG A 356 -44.50 -7.85 18.47
CA ARG A 356 -45.83 -8.20 18.98
C ARG A 356 -45.74 -8.89 20.35
N ASP A 357 -44.59 -9.39 20.71
CA ASP A 357 -44.32 -9.91 22.06
C ASP A 357 -44.10 -8.71 23.00
N PRO A 358 -44.93 -8.57 24.07
CA PRO A 358 -44.86 -7.42 24.98
C PRO A 358 -43.49 -7.26 25.68
N SER A 359 -42.87 -8.37 26.10
CA SER A 359 -41.58 -8.35 26.81
C SER A 359 -40.45 -7.90 25.88
N GLN A 360 -40.41 -8.41 24.63
CA GLN A 360 -39.38 -8.02 23.64
C GLN A 360 -39.56 -6.56 23.22
N SER A 361 -40.80 -6.12 23.00
CA SER A 361 -41.13 -4.74 22.67
C SER A 361 -40.78 -3.79 23.81
N ARG A 362 -41.06 -4.14 25.06
CA ARG A 362 -40.71 -3.33 26.22
C ARG A 362 -39.21 -3.18 26.38
N LEU A 363 -38.45 -4.25 26.19
CA LEU A 363 -36.98 -4.22 26.28
C LEU A 363 -36.40 -3.26 25.19
N LEU A 364 -36.91 -3.32 23.96
CA LEU A 364 -36.49 -2.43 22.92
C LEU A 364 -36.80 -0.96 23.21
N ILE A 365 -38.05 -0.69 23.62
CA ILE A 365 -38.48 0.68 23.99
C ILE A 365 -37.64 1.20 25.13
N SER A 366 -37.39 0.39 26.15
CA SER A 366 -36.54 0.76 27.31
C SER A 366 -35.10 1.09 26.85
N SER A 367 -34.56 0.35 25.89
CA SER A 367 -33.22 0.59 25.37
C SER A 367 -33.09 1.87 24.52
N ILE A 368 -34.18 2.29 23.86
CA ILE A 368 -34.27 3.56 23.12
C ILE A 368 -34.43 4.75 24.08
N LEU A 369 -35.23 4.60 25.16
CA LEU A 369 -35.56 5.68 26.07
C LEU A 369 -34.41 5.98 27.04
N CYS A 370 -33.79 4.95 27.62
CA CYS A 370 -32.61 5.12 28.49
C CYS A 370 -31.34 5.18 27.66
N ASN A 371 -31.20 6.27 26.85
CA ASN A 371 -30.15 6.36 25.83
C ASN A 371 -29.96 7.82 25.40
N ASP A 372 -28.71 8.29 25.28
CA ASP A 372 -28.36 9.65 24.90
C ASP A 372 -27.94 9.77 23.42
N SER A 373 -27.72 8.66 22.74
CA SER A 373 -27.29 8.67 21.35
C SER A 373 -28.45 8.88 20.38
N THR A 374 -28.14 9.40 19.19
CA THR A 374 -29.09 9.63 18.10
C THR A 374 -28.54 9.10 16.78
N ASN A 375 -29.44 8.77 15.86
CA ASN A 375 -29.11 8.50 14.47
C ASN A 375 -30.15 9.19 13.59
N ILE A 376 -29.80 10.36 13.05
CA ILE A 376 -30.68 11.16 12.19
C ILE A 376 -30.07 11.16 10.78
N ASP A 377 -30.86 10.68 9.81
CA ASP A 377 -30.45 10.57 8.40
C ASP A 377 -29.12 9.84 8.17
N GLY A 378 -28.80 8.87 9.03
CA GLY A 378 -27.56 8.10 8.97
C GLY A 378 -26.37 8.73 9.65
N VAL A 379 -26.53 9.92 10.26
CA VAL A 379 -25.50 10.55 11.10
C VAL A 379 -25.71 10.09 12.54
N GLU A 380 -24.76 9.27 13.00
CA GLU A 380 -24.74 8.71 14.34
C GLU A 380 -23.99 9.66 15.29
N ILE A 381 -24.64 10.03 16.42
CA ILE A 381 -24.04 10.88 17.47
C ILE A 381 -24.23 10.19 18.80
N GLY A 382 -23.16 9.98 19.55
CA GLY A 382 -23.15 9.41 20.89
C GLY A 382 -22.22 8.20 21.04
N ASP A 383 -22.36 7.49 22.18
CA ASP A 383 -21.56 6.28 22.45
C ASP A 383 -21.92 5.14 21.49
N PRO A 384 -20.96 4.41 20.90
CA PRO A 384 -21.22 3.32 19.97
C PRO A 384 -22.12 2.21 20.56
N THR A 385 -22.05 1.94 21.87
CA THR A 385 -22.90 0.96 22.55
C THR A 385 -24.34 1.41 22.56
N GLU A 386 -24.59 2.69 22.78
CA GLU A 386 -25.91 3.29 22.75
C GLU A 386 -26.47 3.43 21.35
N THR A 387 -25.64 3.83 20.41
CA THR A 387 -26.00 3.94 18.99
C THR A 387 -26.44 2.58 18.44
N ALA A 388 -25.85 1.48 18.87
CA ALA A 388 -26.27 0.12 18.49
C ALA A 388 -27.72 -0.17 18.85
N LEU A 389 -28.19 0.32 19.99
CA LEU A 389 -29.58 0.16 20.46
C LEU A 389 -30.54 0.97 19.60
N ILE A 390 -30.19 2.20 19.27
CA ILE A 390 -30.96 3.07 18.36
C ILE A 390 -31.08 2.45 16.96
N ASN A 391 -29.95 1.95 16.42
CA ASN A 391 -29.91 1.30 15.13
C ASN A 391 -30.78 0.02 15.08
N LEU A 392 -30.80 -0.73 16.16
CA LEU A 392 -31.68 -1.89 16.27
C LEU A 392 -33.15 -1.48 16.19
N GLY A 393 -33.57 -0.43 16.92
CA GLY A 393 -34.92 0.12 16.86
C GLY A 393 -35.32 0.44 15.42
N SER A 394 -34.48 1.21 14.73
CA SER A 394 -34.70 1.59 13.32
C SER A 394 -34.78 0.37 12.39
N SER A 395 -33.91 -0.65 12.59
CA SER A 395 -33.89 -1.87 11.77
C SER A 395 -35.15 -2.74 11.92
N LEU A 396 -35.79 -2.68 13.10
CA LEU A 396 -37.05 -3.38 13.39
C LEU A 396 -38.29 -2.56 13.05
N GLY A 397 -38.12 -1.37 12.47
CA GLY A 397 -39.20 -0.52 11.99
C GLY A 397 -39.84 0.40 13.05
N LEU A 398 -39.15 0.61 14.19
CA LEU A 398 -39.47 1.64 15.16
C LEU A 398 -38.62 2.88 14.87
N ASP A 399 -39.25 4.04 14.79
CA ASP A 399 -38.53 5.31 14.76
C ASP A 399 -38.20 5.72 16.20
N PRO A 400 -36.89 5.76 16.57
CA PRO A 400 -36.46 6.12 17.92
C PRO A 400 -36.90 7.52 18.34
N GLU A 401 -36.97 8.47 17.42
CA GLU A 401 -37.39 9.84 17.72
C GLU A 401 -38.93 9.89 17.97
N GLU A 402 -39.72 9.17 17.21
CA GLU A 402 -41.16 9.03 17.51
C GLU A 402 -41.40 8.39 18.87
N VAL A 403 -40.60 7.39 19.27
CA VAL A 403 -40.65 6.77 20.60
C VAL A 403 -40.33 7.77 21.69
N ARG A 404 -39.30 8.59 21.54
CA ARG A 404 -38.89 9.62 22.47
C ARG A 404 -39.90 10.77 22.59
N VAL A 405 -40.50 11.17 21.48
CA VAL A 405 -41.59 12.18 21.47
C VAL A 405 -42.82 11.64 22.19
N LYS A 406 -43.14 10.35 22.01
CA LYS A 406 -44.30 9.72 22.66
C LYS A 406 -44.10 9.55 24.16
N TYR A 407 -42.87 9.27 24.61
CA TYR A 407 -42.52 9.05 25.98
C TYR A 407 -41.32 9.99 26.38
N PRO A 408 -41.61 11.28 26.58
CA PRO A 408 -40.54 12.25 26.85
C PRO A 408 -39.84 11.94 28.15
N ARG A 409 -38.53 12.24 28.19
CA ARG A 409 -37.74 12.14 29.41
C ARG A 409 -38.11 13.27 30.37
N GLU A 410 -38.45 12.91 31.60
CA GLU A 410 -38.86 13.88 32.64
C GLU A 410 -37.73 14.18 33.62
N SER A 411 -36.92 13.17 33.93
CA SER A 411 -35.76 13.28 34.82
C SER A 411 -34.75 12.21 34.52
N GLU A 412 -33.50 12.39 34.94
CA GLU A 412 -32.44 11.39 34.73
C GLU A 412 -31.39 11.38 35.84
N ASN A 413 -30.76 10.23 36.05
CA ASN A 413 -29.44 10.08 36.63
C ASN A 413 -28.50 9.67 35.53
N PRO A 414 -27.60 10.54 35.07
CA PRO A 414 -26.73 10.26 33.92
C PRO A 414 -25.78 9.09 34.20
N PHE A 415 -25.20 8.53 33.13
CA PHE A 415 -24.24 7.44 33.28
C PHE A 415 -23.02 7.88 34.09
N ASP A 416 -22.65 7.05 35.05
CA ASP A 416 -21.46 7.21 35.86
C ASP A 416 -20.62 5.92 35.86
N SER A 417 -19.30 6.08 35.60
CA SER A 417 -18.37 4.98 35.41
C SER A 417 -18.11 4.14 36.68
N ASP A 418 -18.23 4.76 37.86
CA ASP A 418 -18.03 4.08 39.16
C ASP A 418 -19.29 3.31 39.52
N ARG A 419 -20.45 3.90 39.26
CA ARG A 419 -21.78 3.31 39.47
C ARG A 419 -22.14 2.28 38.37
N LYS A 420 -21.58 2.44 37.16
CA LYS A 420 -21.80 1.62 35.96
C LYS A 420 -23.26 1.50 35.52
N MET A 421 -24.06 2.49 35.80
CA MET A 421 -25.49 2.55 35.47
C MET A 421 -25.93 3.92 35.04
N MET A 422 -27.08 3.97 34.37
CA MET A 422 -27.83 5.14 33.99
C MET A 422 -29.30 4.90 34.22
N ALA A 423 -30.03 5.91 34.69
CA ALA A 423 -31.48 5.83 34.88
C ALA A 423 -32.18 7.02 34.25
N THR A 424 -33.35 6.78 33.68
CA THR A 424 -34.20 7.82 33.07
C THR A 424 -35.66 7.60 33.47
N LYS A 425 -36.39 8.70 33.72
CA LYS A 425 -37.82 8.68 34.06
C LYS A 425 -38.67 9.09 32.88
N HIS A 426 -39.70 8.32 32.64
CA HIS A 426 -40.67 8.53 31.56
C HIS A 426 -42.08 8.18 32.06
N SER A 427 -43.12 8.79 31.46
CA SER A 427 -44.51 8.37 31.65
C SER A 427 -44.92 7.31 30.63
N LEU A 428 -44.81 6.03 30.95
CA LEU A 428 -45.16 4.93 30.06
C LEU A 428 -46.65 4.60 30.20
N ASN A 429 -47.44 4.93 29.19
CA ASN A 429 -48.91 4.73 29.15
C ASN A 429 -49.63 5.34 30.38
N GLY A 430 -49.12 6.45 30.90
CA GLY A 430 -49.68 7.16 32.07
C GLY A 430 -49.15 6.64 33.42
N VAL A 431 -48.17 5.76 33.42
CA VAL A 431 -47.52 5.27 34.64
C VAL A 431 -46.08 5.84 34.67
N PRO A 432 -45.73 6.65 35.71
CA PRO A 432 -44.35 7.15 35.86
C PRO A 432 -43.41 5.98 36.13
N THR A 433 -42.48 5.77 35.19
CA THR A 433 -41.59 4.62 35.18
C THR A 433 -40.14 5.06 35.03
N MET A 434 -39.30 4.63 35.96
CA MET A 434 -37.86 4.74 35.87
C MET A 434 -37.32 3.52 35.10
N ILE A 435 -36.56 3.76 34.04
CA ILE A 435 -35.85 2.75 33.28
C ILE A 435 -34.38 2.83 33.66
N VAL A 436 -33.75 1.71 33.93
CA VAL A 436 -32.34 1.61 34.33
C VAL A 436 -31.62 0.70 33.36
N LYS A 437 -30.45 1.13 32.85
CA LYS A 437 -29.51 0.29 32.11
C LYS A 437 -28.16 0.26 32.83
N GLY A 438 -27.48 -0.87 32.77
CA GLY A 438 -26.17 -0.95 33.43
C GLY A 438 -25.45 -2.26 33.24
N ALA A 439 -24.34 -2.41 33.97
CA ALA A 439 -23.60 -3.66 34.01
C ALA A 439 -24.44 -4.75 34.71
N VAL A 440 -24.37 -5.98 34.19
CA VAL A 440 -25.25 -7.07 34.62
C VAL A 440 -25.10 -7.37 36.10
N ASP A 441 -23.88 -7.44 36.63
CA ASP A 441 -23.55 -7.67 38.02
C ASP A 441 -24.15 -6.60 38.94
N VAL A 442 -23.90 -5.34 38.63
CA VAL A 442 -24.36 -4.20 39.45
C VAL A 442 -25.88 -4.08 39.43
N LEU A 443 -26.51 -4.29 38.28
CA LEU A 443 -27.95 -4.15 38.16
C LEU A 443 -28.71 -5.33 38.85
N LEU A 444 -28.20 -6.56 38.74
CA LEU A 444 -28.78 -7.72 39.41
C LEU A 444 -28.75 -7.59 40.94
N ASP A 445 -27.69 -7.01 41.53
CA ASP A 445 -27.60 -6.78 42.97
C ASP A 445 -28.68 -5.84 43.51
N ARG A 446 -29.26 -4.97 42.66
CA ARG A 446 -30.30 -3.99 42.96
C ARG A 446 -31.71 -4.43 42.54
N THR A 447 -31.85 -5.69 42.11
CA THR A 447 -33.06 -6.23 41.54
C THR A 447 -33.71 -7.24 42.46
N ASP A 448 -34.98 -7.00 42.82
CA ASP A 448 -35.80 -7.92 43.68
C ASP A 448 -36.81 -8.72 42.86
N TRP A 449 -37.18 -8.24 41.67
CA TRP A 449 -38.24 -8.80 40.87
C TRP A 449 -37.78 -9.02 39.40
N ILE A 450 -38.43 -9.93 38.69
CA ILE A 450 -38.23 -10.22 37.30
C ILE A 450 -39.56 -10.22 36.55
N GLU A 451 -39.61 -9.58 35.38
CA GLU A 451 -40.74 -9.70 34.47
C GLU A 451 -40.58 -10.94 33.58
N MET A 452 -41.61 -11.80 33.54
CA MET A 452 -41.68 -12.94 32.64
C MET A 452 -43.06 -13.00 32.01
N LYS A 453 -43.15 -12.92 30.70
CA LYS A 453 -44.39 -12.93 29.91
C LYS A 453 -45.43 -11.90 30.36
N GLY A 454 -44.95 -10.73 30.79
CA GLY A 454 -45.81 -9.61 31.21
C GLY A 454 -46.30 -9.71 32.67
N GLU A 455 -45.89 -10.71 33.43
CA GLU A 455 -46.14 -10.84 34.86
C GLU A 455 -44.84 -10.69 35.64
N THR A 456 -44.94 -10.09 36.84
CA THR A 456 -43.79 -9.84 37.72
C THR A 456 -43.69 -10.91 38.81
N TYR A 457 -42.53 -11.50 38.95
CA TYR A 457 -42.19 -12.52 39.94
C TYR A 457 -41.01 -12.07 40.80
N GLU A 458 -40.95 -12.54 42.05
CA GLU A 458 -39.78 -12.33 42.90
C GLU A 458 -38.58 -13.11 42.35
N ILE A 459 -37.42 -12.43 42.24
CA ILE A 459 -36.23 -13.06 41.69
C ILE A 459 -35.64 -14.05 42.71
N THR A 460 -35.44 -15.29 42.29
CA THR A 460 -34.85 -16.33 43.12
C THR A 460 -33.35 -16.45 42.87
N GLU A 461 -32.58 -17.03 43.80
CA GLU A 461 -31.17 -17.34 43.60
C GLU A 461 -30.92 -18.21 42.36
N GLU A 462 -31.84 -19.10 42.03
CA GLU A 462 -31.76 -19.93 40.83
C GLU A 462 -31.94 -19.08 39.56
N THR A 463 -32.91 -18.17 39.55
CA THR A 463 -33.13 -17.24 38.42
C THR A 463 -31.94 -16.33 38.24
N ARG A 464 -31.41 -15.79 39.33
CA ARG A 464 -30.20 -14.94 39.31
C ARG A 464 -29.01 -15.69 38.69
N ARG A 465 -28.77 -16.92 39.12
CA ARG A 465 -27.71 -17.77 38.58
C ARG A 465 -27.89 -18.05 37.08
N VAL A 466 -29.10 -18.31 36.62
CA VAL A 466 -29.40 -18.56 35.22
C VAL A 466 -29.10 -17.32 34.36
N ILE A 467 -29.40 -16.11 34.84
CA ILE A 467 -29.09 -14.84 34.16
C ILE A 467 -27.56 -14.65 34.10
N GLU A 468 -26.86 -14.91 35.21
CA GLU A 468 -25.40 -14.81 35.26
C GLU A 468 -24.71 -15.83 34.33
N GLU A 469 -25.21 -17.08 34.29
CA GLU A 469 -24.72 -18.10 33.34
C GLU A 469 -24.91 -17.66 31.89
N GLN A 470 -26.04 -17.04 31.58
CA GLN A 470 -26.28 -16.51 30.24
C GLN A 470 -25.36 -15.31 29.91
N ASN A 471 -25.15 -14.42 30.87
CA ASN A 471 -24.19 -13.32 30.72
C ASN A 471 -22.78 -13.85 30.50
N GLN A 472 -22.33 -14.85 31.24
CA GLN A 472 -21.03 -15.49 31.05
C GLN A 472 -20.93 -16.19 29.72
N LYS A 473 -22.00 -16.80 29.22
CA LYS A 473 -22.05 -17.40 27.90
C LYS A 473 -21.84 -16.34 26.80
N TYR A 474 -22.59 -15.24 26.84
CA TYR A 474 -22.43 -14.14 25.91
C TYR A 474 -21.02 -13.52 25.99
N SER A 475 -20.48 -13.32 27.17
CA SER A 475 -19.14 -12.83 27.39
C SER A 475 -18.06 -13.75 26.79
N ARG A 476 -18.22 -15.08 26.88
CA ARG A 476 -17.32 -16.06 26.23
C ARG A 476 -17.44 -16.03 24.70
N GLU A 477 -18.58 -15.63 24.17
CA GLU A 477 -18.78 -15.41 22.74
C GLU A 477 -18.25 -14.05 22.27
N GLY A 478 -17.66 -13.24 23.18
CA GLY A 478 -17.08 -11.94 22.92
C GLY A 478 -18.09 -10.80 22.87
N LEU A 479 -19.30 -11.03 23.31
CA LEU A 479 -20.36 -10.04 23.33
C LEU A 479 -20.25 -9.14 24.56
N ARG A 480 -20.50 -7.84 24.39
CA ARG A 480 -20.74 -6.88 25.46
C ARG A 480 -22.19 -6.96 25.85
N VAL A 481 -22.47 -7.11 27.15
CA VAL A 481 -23.83 -7.29 27.64
C VAL A 481 -24.25 -6.11 28.49
N LEU A 482 -25.44 -5.56 28.19
CA LEU A 482 -26.13 -4.57 29.00
C LEU A 482 -27.39 -5.20 29.62
N ALA A 483 -27.59 -4.97 30.91
CA ALA A 483 -28.82 -5.33 31.61
C ALA A 483 -29.76 -4.13 31.59
N PHE A 484 -31.07 -4.44 31.54
CA PHE A 484 -32.15 -3.47 31.63
C PHE A 484 -33.11 -3.89 32.75
N ALA A 485 -33.52 -2.90 33.52
CA ALA A 485 -34.53 -3.05 34.56
C ALA A 485 -35.43 -1.79 34.59
N TYR A 486 -36.54 -1.88 35.29
CA TYR A 486 -37.43 -0.74 35.48
C TYR A 486 -38.06 -0.78 36.89
N LYS A 487 -38.64 0.35 37.28
CA LYS A 487 -39.42 0.51 38.54
C LYS A 487 -40.48 1.59 38.34
N GLU A 488 -41.68 1.39 38.82
CA GLU A 488 -42.70 2.42 38.94
C GLU A 488 -42.32 3.38 40.06
N VAL A 489 -42.32 4.68 39.78
CA VAL A 489 -41.88 5.73 40.70
C VAL A 489 -42.98 6.80 40.89
N SER A 490 -42.83 7.65 41.91
CA SER A 490 -43.77 8.75 42.14
C SER A 490 -43.71 9.80 41.02
N ASP A 491 -44.85 10.39 40.68
CA ASP A 491 -44.94 11.43 39.66
C ASP A 491 -44.33 12.77 40.12
N GLU A 492 -44.36 13.02 41.43
CA GLU A 492 -44.04 14.35 42.03
C GLU A 492 -42.55 14.59 42.33
N THR A 493 -41.66 13.60 42.09
CA THR A 493 -40.24 13.69 42.52
C THR A 493 -39.28 13.55 41.34
N GLU A 494 -38.20 14.36 41.33
CA GLU A 494 -37.01 14.13 40.49
C GLU A 494 -36.34 12.82 40.97
N LEU A 495 -35.67 12.10 40.02
CA LEU A 495 -34.93 10.88 40.34
C LEU A 495 -33.76 11.17 41.29
N THR A 496 -33.62 10.32 42.29
CA THR A 496 -32.46 10.32 43.17
C THR A 496 -31.70 8.98 43.05
N LEU A 497 -30.47 8.93 43.53
CA LEU A 497 -29.68 7.68 43.52
C LEU A 497 -30.28 6.58 44.41
N GLU A 498 -31.11 6.94 45.38
CA GLU A 498 -31.81 5.98 46.26
C GLU A 498 -32.97 5.28 45.56
N ASP A 499 -33.49 5.83 44.45
CA ASP A 499 -34.54 5.22 43.65
C ASP A 499 -34.06 4.00 42.87
N GLU A 500 -32.75 3.89 42.64
CA GLU A 500 -32.14 2.85 41.81
C GLU A 500 -31.98 1.49 42.47
N ASP A 501 -32.75 1.23 43.52
CA ASP A 501 -32.88 -0.06 44.21
C ASP A 501 -34.30 -0.63 44.11
N HIS A 502 -34.42 -1.93 44.39
CA HIS A 502 -35.71 -2.66 44.31
C HIS A 502 -36.27 -2.66 42.89
N LEU A 503 -35.45 -2.97 41.90
CA LEU A 503 -35.79 -2.93 40.50
C LEU A 503 -36.49 -4.23 40.03
N ILE A 504 -37.20 -4.13 38.90
CA ILE A 504 -37.78 -5.25 38.16
C ILE A 504 -36.89 -5.54 36.98
N PHE A 505 -36.22 -6.69 36.95
CA PHE A 505 -35.37 -7.10 35.82
C PHE A 505 -36.19 -7.34 34.56
N LEU A 506 -35.77 -6.77 33.46
CA LEU A 506 -36.44 -6.87 32.13
C LEU A 506 -35.73 -7.81 31.17
N GLY A 507 -34.41 -7.70 31.07
CA GLY A 507 -33.65 -8.53 30.16
C GLY A 507 -32.21 -8.08 29.93
N LEU A 508 -31.49 -8.82 29.06
CA LEU A 508 -30.16 -8.49 28.61
C LEU A 508 -30.16 -8.22 27.12
N ILE A 509 -29.33 -7.26 26.71
CA ILE A 509 -29.01 -7.00 25.30
C ILE A 509 -27.53 -7.26 25.14
N ALA A 510 -27.19 -8.15 24.22
CA ALA A 510 -25.81 -8.54 23.93
C ALA A 510 -25.41 -8.06 22.53
N MET A 511 -24.27 -7.39 22.45
CA MET A 511 -23.79 -6.72 21.22
C MET A 511 -22.28 -6.89 21.06
N MET A 512 -21.82 -6.73 19.84
CA MET A 512 -20.38 -6.70 19.52
C MET A 512 -20.11 -5.83 18.31
N ASP A 513 -18.85 -5.51 18.07
CA ASP A 513 -18.36 -5.03 16.78
C ASP A 513 -18.11 -6.25 15.86
N PRO A 514 -19.02 -6.54 14.90
CA PRO A 514 -18.96 -7.78 14.13
C PRO A 514 -17.77 -7.79 13.16
N PRO A 515 -17.21 -8.97 12.89
CA PRO A 515 -16.26 -9.11 11.79
C PRO A 515 -16.89 -8.66 10.48
N ARG A 516 -16.06 -8.07 9.59
CA ARG A 516 -16.47 -7.83 8.20
C ARG A 516 -16.73 -9.16 7.51
N GLU A 517 -17.71 -9.22 6.62
CA GLU A 517 -18.07 -10.44 5.89
C GLU A 517 -16.88 -11.01 5.11
N GLU A 518 -16.06 -10.15 4.52
CA GLU A 518 -14.91 -10.52 3.72
C GLU A 518 -13.71 -11.01 4.54
N SER A 519 -13.64 -10.66 5.83
CA SER A 519 -12.48 -10.96 6.69
C SER A 519 -12.20 -12.46 6.79
N LYS A 520 -13.25 -13.28 6.93
CA LYS A 520 -13.10 -14.74 7.00
C LYS A 520 -12.50 -15.33 5.72
N ALA A 521 -13.03 -14.94 4.57
CA ALA A 521 -12.53 -15.39 3.27
C ALA A 521 -11.08 -14.92 3.02
N ALA A 522 -10.76 -13.69 3.42
CA ALA A 522 -9.42 -13.13 3.30
C ALA A 522 -8.40 -13.85 4.20
N VAL A 523 -8.76 -14.20 5.43
CA VAL A 523 -7.93 -15.00 6.35
C VAL A 523 -7.67 -16.40 5.77
N GLU A 524 -8.67 -17.03 5.18
CA GLU A 524 -8.53 -18.33 4.53
C GLU A 524 -7.59 -18.25 3.31
N GLU A 525 -7.72 -17.19 2.50
CA GLU A 525 -6.82 -16.93 1.36
C GLU A 525 -5.38 -16.67 1.83
N CYS A 526 -5.17 -15.93 2.96
CA CYS A 526 -3.86 -15.78 3.60
C CYS A 526 -3.21 -17.13 3.90
N LYS A 527 -3.94 -18.00 4.61
CA LYS A 527 -3.44 -19.33 5.00
C LYS A 527 -3.09 -20.17 3.77
N CYS A 528 -3.93 -20.14 2.72
CA CYS A 528 -3.66 -20.81 1.45
C CYS A 528 -2.40 -20.25 0.74
N ALA A 529 -2.15 -18.96 0.89
CA ALA A 529 -0.98 -18.28 0.33
C ALA A 529 0.30 -18.47 1.16
N GLY A 530 0.23 -19.23 2.26
CA GLY A 530 1.33 -19.43 3.19
C GLY A 530 1.67 -18.22 4.04
N ILE A 531 0.73 -17.30 4.19
CA ILE A 531 0.84 -16.09 5.02
C ILE A 531 0.13 -16.37 6.34
N ARG A 532 0.76 -16.03 7.45
CA ARG A 532 0.18 -16.16 8.77
C ARG A 532 -0.49 -14.85 9.20
N PRO A 533 -1.82 -14.80 9.32
CA PRO A 533 -2.51 -13.67 9.90
C PRO A 533 -2.42 -13.72 11.43
N ILE A 534 -2.16 -12.59 12.06
CA ILE A 534 -2.03 -12.38 13.49
C ILE A 534 -2.94 -11.21 13.87
N MET A 535 -3.74 -11.37 14.93
CA MET A 535 -4.56 -10.30 15.49
C MET A 535 -3.83 -9.65 16.66
N ILE A 536 -3.78 -8.31 16.66
CA ILE A 536 -3.20 -7.50 17.73
C ILE A 536 -4.26 -6.47 18.16
N THR A 537 -4.62 -6.43 19.44
CA THR A 537 -5.70 -5.54 19.89
C THR A 537 -5.51 -5.06 21.34
N GLY A 538 -6.08 -3.90 21.67
CA GLY A 538 -6.23 -3.41 23.04
C GLY A 538 -7.35 -4.11 23.83
N ASP A 539 -8.21 -4.90 23.17
CA ASP A 539 -9.33 -5.57 23.77
C ASP A 539 -8.92 -6.69 24.75
N HIS A 540 -9.89 -7.10 25.55
CA HIS A 540 -9.73 -8.23 26.46
C HIS A 540 -9.52 -9.54 25.67
N LYS A 541 -8.71 -10.44 26.25
CA LYS A 541 -8.32 -11.73 25.62
C LYS A 541 -9.53 -12.57 25.17
N VAL A 542 -10.59 -12.62 25.99
CA VAL A 542 -11.80 -13.40 25.67
C VAL A 542 -12.50 -12.88 24.42
N THR A 543 -12.70 -11.57 24.32
CA THR A 543 -13.31 -10.91 23.16
C THR A 543 -12.46 -11.09 21.90
N ALA A 544 -11.15 -10.86 22.03
CA ALA A 544 -10.21 -11.02 20.92
C ALA A 544 -10.17 -12.47 20.40
N ALA A 545 -10.12 -13.45 21.32
CA ALA A 545 -10.13 -14.87 20.96
C ALA A 545 -11.44 -15.30 20.28
N ALA A 546 -12.59 -14.83 20.77
CA ALA A 546 -13.89 -15.13 20.17
C ALA A 546 -13.98 -14.64 18.73
N ILE A 547 -13.59 -13.38 18.47
CA ILE A 547 -13.57 -12.80 17.11
C ILE A 547 -12.57 -13.53 16.23
N ALA A 548 -11.34 -13.75 16.71
CA ALA A 548 -10.30 -14.44 15.95
C ALA A 548 -10.71 -15.87 15.55
N LYS A 549 -11.42 -16.58 16.43
CA LYS A 549 -11.99 -17.91 16.15
C LYS A 549 -13.08 -17.85 15.09
N ARG A 550 -13.95 -16.82 15.14
CA ARG A 550 -15.06 -16.61 14.19
C ARG A 550 -14.58 -16.38 12.77
N ILE A 551 -13.45 -15.64 12.61
CA ILE A 551 -12.83 -15.38 11.29
C ILE A 551 -11.76 -16.40 10.90
N GLY A 552 -11.44 -17.35 11.77
CA GLY A 552 -10.52 -18.45 11.49
C GLY A 552 -9.03 -18.15 11.68
N ILE A 553 -8.66 -17.07 12.38
CA ILE A 553 -7.25 -16.79 12.77
C ILE A 553 -6.83 -17.77 13.87
N LEU A 554 -7.67 -17.97 14.88
CA LEU A 554 -7.43 -18.78 16.05
C LEU A 554 -8.05 -20.17 15.89
N GLU A 555 -7.30 -21.22 16.22
CA GLU A 555 -7.81 -22.60 16.31
C GLU A 555 -7.99 -23.04 17.77
N ASN A 556 -6.99 -22.73 18.62
CA ASN A 556 -6.98 -23.10 20.04
C ASN A 556 -6.80 -21.85 20.92
N GLU A 557 -7.44 -21.82 22.08
CA GLU A 557 -7.33 -20.69 23.00
C GLU A 557 -5.89 -20.47 23.53
N SER A 558 -5.06 -21.51 23.53
CA SER A 558 -3.64 -21.43 23.91
C SER A 558 -2.80 -20.57 22.94
N GLU A 559 -3.30 -20.26 21.76
CA GLU A 559 -2.65 -19.36 20.77
C GLU A 559 -2.93 -17.88 21.06
N ALA A 560 -3.65 -17.55 22.15
CA ALA A 560 -3.91 -16.19 22.56
C ALA A 560 -3.17 -15.85 23.86
N CYS A 561 -2.51 -14.68 23.90
CA CYS A 561 -1.84 -14.15 25.10
C CYS A 561 -2.25 -12.71 25.40
N GLU A 562 -1.93 -12.22 26.59
CA GLU A 562 -2.08 -10.81 26.99
C GLU A 562 -0.73 -10.08 26.99
N GLY A 563 -0.78 -8.76 26.81
CA GLY A 563 0.41 -7.90 26.85
C GLY A 563 1.26 -8.06 28.12
N ALA A 564 0.62 -8.26 29.28
CA ALA A 564 1.29 -8.51 30.55
C ALA A 564 2.16 -9.79 30.57
N GLU A 565 1.92 -10.74 29.66
CA GLU A 565 2.79 -11.91 29.49
C GLU A 565 4.05 -11.52 28.73
N ILE A 566 3.94 -10.59 27.75
CA ILE A 566 5.07 -10.08 26.95
C ILE A 566 6.01 -9.22 27.80
N ASP A 567 5.47 -8.46 28.78
CA ASP A 567 6.28 -7.63 29.69
C ASP A 567 7.29 -8.46 30.50
N LYS A 568 6.98 -9.73 30.76
CA LYS A 568 7.81 -10.64 31.55
C LYS A 568 8.91 -11.32 30.74
N MET A 569 8.91 -11.15 29.41
CA MET A 569 9.83 -11.82 28.50
C MET A 569 10.89 -10.87 27.99
N SER A 570 12.12 -11.35 27.89
CA SER A 570 13.16 -10.72 27.10
C SER A 570 12.84 -10.80 25.60
N ASP A 571 13.51 -10.00 24.79
CA ASP A 571 13.31 -10.03 23.32
C ASP A 571 13.72 -11.38 22.71
N GLU A 572 14.70 -12.07 23.29
CA GLU A 572 15.12 -13.42 22.88
C GLU A 572 14.02 -14.46 23.16
N GLU A 573 13.43 -14.43 24.36
CA GLU A 573 12.32 -15.33 24.74
C GLU A 573 11.08 -15.05 23.89
N LEU A 574 10.78 -13.78 23.65
CA LEU A 574 9.65 -13.37 22.82
C LEU A 574 9.79 -13.91 21.40
N LYS A 575 11.00 -13.95 20.86
CA LYS A 575 11.28 -14.45 19.51
C LYS A 575 10.85 -15.92 19.33
N ASP A 576 11.05 -16.75 20.35
CA ASP A 576 10.59 -18.15 20.30
C ASP A 576 9.09 -18.27 20.60
N PHE A 577 8.58 -17.42 21.47
CA PHE A 577 7.19 -17.41 21.91
C PHE A 577 6.21 -17.03 20.78
N VAL A 578 6.56 -16.08 19.91
CA VAL A 578 5.66 -15.57 18.86
C VAL A 578 5.19 -16.65 17.88
N GLU A 579 5.95 -17.74 17.69
CA GLU A 579 5.54 -18.84 16.80
C GLU A 579 4.26 -19.57 17.28
N GLY A 580 4.04 -19.62 18.59
CA GLY A 580 2.88 -20.26 19.20
C GLY A 580 1.63 -19.38 19.24
N ILE A 581 1.76 -18.08 19.00
CA ILE A 581 0.70 -17.11 19.27
C ILE A 581 0.14 -16.52 17.96
N SER A 582 -1.18 -16.49 17.88
CA SER A 582 -1.94 -15.92 16.76
C SER A 582 -2.78 -14.69 17.17
N VAL A 583 -2.99 -14.48 18.49
CA VAL A 583 -3.79 -13.37 19.03
C VAL A 583 -3.08 -12.74 20.23
N TYR A 584 -2.86 -11.44 20.15
CA TYR A 584 -2.30 -10.62 21.24
C TYR A 584 -3.35 -9.62 21.70
N ALA A 585 -3.74 -9.73 22.99
CA ALA A 585 -4.78 -8.93 23.62
C ALA A 585 -4.19 -7.96 24.65
N ARG A 586 -4.87 -6.85 24.95
CA ARG A 586 -4.43 -5.81 25.90
C ARG A 586 -2.98 -5.38 25.70
N VAL A 587 -2.61 -5.14 24.42
CA VAL A 587 -1.25 -4.76 24.05
C VAL A 587 -1.08 -3.25 24.05
N SER A 588 0.07 -2.79 24.54
CA SER A 588 0.54 -1.41 24.42
C SER A 588 1.21 -1.16 23.05
N PRO A 589 1.44 0.11 22.67
CA PRO A 589 2.22 0.43 21.46
C PRO A 589 3.61 -0.20 21.47
N GLU A 590 4.27 -0.28 22.61
CA GLU A 590 5.59 -0.90 22.76
C GLU A 590 5.55 -2.41 22.47
N HIS A 591 4.51 -3.10 22.95
CA HIS A 591 4.30 -4.51 22.64
C HIS A 591 4.16 -4.74 21.13
N LYS A 592 3.40 -3.88 20.43
CA LYS A 592 3.24 -3.97 18.96
C LYS A 592 4.60 -3.91 18.24
N ILE A 593 5.48 -3.00 18.65
CA ILE A 593 6.84 -2.89 18.09
C ILE A 593 7.66 -4.16 18.35
N ARG A 594 7.63 -4.68 19.59
CA ARG A 594 8.39 -5.87 19.99
C ARG A 594 7.94 -7.11 19.22
N ILE A 595 6.62 -7.30 19.05
CA ILE A 595 6.04 -8.42 18.27
C ILE A 595 6.50 -8.35 16.81
N VAL A 596 6.38 -7.18 16.18
CA VAL A 596 6.82 -6.97 14.78
C VAL A 596 8.31 -7.29 14.63
N ARG A 597 9.16 -6.76 15.54
CA ARG A 597 10.61 -7.00 15.53
C ARG A 597 10.94 -8.47 15.70
N ALA A 598 10.29 -9.16 16.63
CA ALA A 598 10.52 -10.59 16.87
C ALA A 598 10.27 -11.43 15.61
N TRP A 599 9.21 -11.14 14.85
CA TRP A 599 8.94 -11.80 13.58
C TRP A 599 9.95 -11.45 12.48
N GLN A 600 10.40 -10.19 12.41
CA GLN A 600 11.44 -9.75 11.46
C GLN A 600 12.77 -10.44 11.73
N GLU A 601 13.18 -10.57 12.98
CA GLU A 601 14.41 -11.26 13.36
C GLU A 601 14.42 -12.76 13.05
N LYS A 602 13.24 -13.37 12.92
CA LYS A 602 13.08 -14.74 12.38
C LYS A 602 13.15 -14.81 10.85
N GLY A 603 13.43 -13.70 10.17
CA GLY A 603 13.56 -13.64 8.71
C GLY A 603 12.23 -13.56 7.96
N ASN A 604 11.15 -13.10 8.63
CA ASN A 604 9.86 -12.87 8.02
C ASN A 604 9.74 -11.43 7.51
N ILE A 605 8.95 -11.24 6.45
CA ILE A 605 8.50 -9.93 6.00
C ILE A 605 7.14 -9.68 6.66
N VAL A 606 7.09 -8.65 7.50
CA VAL A 606 5.94 -8.32 8.33
C VAL A 606 5.17 -7.14 7.76
N SER A 607 3.89 -7.34 7.52
CA SER A 607 2.93 -6.25 7.32
C SER A 607 2.22 -5.96 8.64
N MET A 608 2.09 -4.69 9.03
CA MET A 608 1.37 -4.25 10.23
C MET A 608 0.29 -3.26 9.84
N THR A 609 -0.94 -3.45 10.34
CA THR A 609 -2.03 -2.49 10.17
C THR A 609 -2.30 -1.71 11.44
N GLY A 610 -2.79 -0.49 11.29
CA GLY A 610 -3.22 0.35 12.40
C GLY A 610 -3.92 1.62 11.92
N ASP A 611 -4.68 2.26 12.80
CA ASP A 611 -5.45 3.47 12.52
C ASP A 611 -5.10 4.62 13.50
N GLY A 612 -4.61 4.31 14.69
CA GLY A 612 -4.33 5.27 15.74
C GLY A 612 -2.91 5.83 15.76
N VAL A 613 -2.74 6.90 16.53
CA VAL A 613 -1.42 7.46 16.89
C VAL A 613 -0.55 6.40 17.55
N ASN A 614 -1.15 5.54 18.36
CA ASN A 614 -0.49 4.46 19.10
C ASN A 614 0.10 3.37 18.19
N ASP A 615 -0.36 3.29 16.94
CA ASP A 615 0.11 2.31 15.96
C ASP A 615 1.28 2.82 15.13
N ALA A 616 1.45 4.12 15.00
CA ALA A 616 2.43 4.73 14.13
C ALA A 616 3.86 4.21 14.33
N PRO A 617 4.36 4.00 15.56
CA PRO A 617 5.69 3.42 15.76
C PRO A 617 5.80 1.98 15.22
N ALA A 618 4.76 1.16 15.39
CA ALA A 618 4.73 -0.21 14.88
C ALA A 618 4.59 -0.27 13.35
N LEU A 619 3.78 0.65 12.77
CA LEU A 619 3.67 0.84 11.32
C LEU A 619 5.00 1.21 10.68
N LYS A 620 5.79 2.09 11.34
CA LYS A 620 7.11 2.50 10.89
C LYS A 620 8.15 1.39 11.03
N GLN A 621 8.03 0.55 12.07
CA GLN A 621 8.92 -0.59 12.33
C GLN A 621 8.69 -1.71 11.31
N ALA A 622 7.45 -1.97 10.92
CA ALA A 622 7.11 -3.04 9.97
C ALA A 622 7.76 -2.83 8.60
N ASP A 623 8.01 -3.93 7.88
CA ASP A 623 8.47 -3.86 6.48
C ASP A 623 7.42 -3.16 5.61
N ILE A 624 6.15 -3.38 5.93
CA ILE A 624 5.02 -2.74 5.25
C ILE A 624 4.00 -2.29 6.29
N GLY A 625 4.10 -1.03 6.72
CA GLY A 625 3.05 -0.39 7.49
C GLY A 625 1.85 -0.08 6.59
N VAL A 626 0.66 -0.41 7.07
CA VAL A 626 -0.62 -0.20 6.37
C VAL A 626 -1.55 0.60 7.25
N ALA A 627 -1.88 1.81 6.85
CA ALA A 627 -2.82 2.66 7.58
C ALA A 627 -4.23 2.58 6.99
N MET A 628 -5.23 2.80 7.84
CA MET A 628 -6.61 2.99 7.42
C MET A 628 -6.79 4.37 6.80
N GLY A 629 -7.59 4.48 5.74
CA GLY A 629 -7.80 5.72 5.00
C GLY A 629 -8.97 6.54 5.53
N ILE A 630 -10.02 5.87 6.02
CA ILE A 630 -11.24 6.50 6.55
C ILE A 630 -11.06 6.79 8.05
N THR A 631 -10.78 5.76 8.85
CA THR A 631 -10.68 5.87 10.31
C THR A 631 -9.28 6.24 10.79
N GLY A 632 -8.27 6.10 9.92
CA GLY A 632 -6.87 6.31 10.30
C GLY A 632 -6.51 7.77 10.55
N SER A 633 -5.80 8.01 11.65
CA SER A 633 -5.20 9.32 11.95
C SER A 633 -4.13 9.69 10.91
N GLU A 634 -3.89 10.98 10.71
CA GLU A 634 -2.84 11.44 9.79
C GLU A 634 -1.44 10.96 10.21
N VAL A 635 -1.20 10.80 11.52
CA VAL A 635 0.04 10.21 12.07
C VAL A 635 0.23 8.78 11.55
N SER A 636 -0.83 7.95 11.63
CA SER A 636 -0.77 6.56 11.15
C SER A 636 -0.55 6.50 9.63
N LYS A 637 -1.24 7.37 8.87
CA LYS A 637 -1.10 7.47 7.41
C LYS A 637 0.32 7.91 7.01
N ASP A 638 0.94 8.82 7.77
CA ASP A 638 2.30 9.28 7.48
C ASP A 638 3.36 8.21 7.79
N ALA A 639 3.19 7.48 8.88
CA ALA A 639 4.08 6.38 9.26
C ALA A 639 4.02 5.21 8.25
N ALA A 640 2.88 5.01 7.61
CA ALA A 640 2.60 3.87 6.75
C ALA A 640 3.30 3.93 5.38
N ALA A 641 3.54 2.75 4.80
CA ALA A 641 4.01 2.58 3.43
C ALA A 641 2.84 2.45 2.43
N MET A 642 1.65 2.10 2.93
CA MET A 642 0.42 1.93 2.15
C MET A 642 -0.79 2.40 2.96
N VAL A 643 -1.79 2.99 2.29
CA VAL A 643 -3.06 3.43 2.88
C VAL A 643 -4.22 2.73 2.19
N LEU A 644 -5.17 2.19 2.96
CA LEU A 644 -6.37 1.54 2.46
C LEU A 644 -7.54 2.52 2.45
N THR A 645 -8.07 2.85 1.29
CA THR A 645 -9.19 3.82 1.18
C THR A 645 -10.55 3.24 1.56
N ASP A 646 -10.63 1.95 1.85
CA ASP A 646 -11.84 1.22 2.23
C ASP A 646 -11.74 0.57 3.62
N ASP A 647 -10.64 0.79 4.33
CA ASP A 647 -10.33 0.24 5.66
C ASP A 647 -10.57 -1.28 5.77
N ASN A 648 -10.35 -2.02 4.67
CA ASN A 648 -10.73 -3.43 4.58
C ASN A 648 -9.50 -4.36 4.54
N PHE A 649 -9.43 -5.31 5.47
CA PHE A 649 -8.36 -6.32 5.52
C PHE A 649 -8.23 -7.11 4.20
N ALA A 650 -9.34 -7.40 3.52
CA ALA A 650 -9.31 -8.12 2.25
C ALA A 650 -8.53 -7.36 1.16
N THR A 651 -8.48 -6.04 1.22
CA THR A 651 -7.71 -5.21 0.30
C THR A 651 -6.20 -5.39 0.48
N ILE A 652 -5.73 -5.71 1.69
CA ILE A 652 -4.32 -6.07 1.92
C ILE A 652 -3.97 -7.34 1.14
N ILE A 653 -4.85 -8.32 1.13
CA ILE A 653 -4.63 -9.58 0.44
C ILE A 653 -4.58 -9.38 -1.08
N LYS A 654 -5.45 -8.52 -1.61
CA LYS A 654 -5.38 -8.09 -3.02
C LYS A 654 -4.07 -7.36 -3.33
N ALA A 655 -3.60 -6.50 -2.41
CA ALA A 655 -2.32 -5.83 -2.57
C ALA A 655 -1.15 -6.81 -2.58
N VAL A 656 -1.17 -7.85 -1.73
CA VAL A 656 -0.18 -8.96 -1.76
C VAL A 656 -0.26 -9.73 -3.08
N GLU A 657 -1.45 -10.07 -3.56
CA GLU A 657 -1.64 -10.71 -4.87
C GLU A 657 -1.03 -9.86 -5.99
N ASN A 658 -1.30 -8.55 -5.96
CA ASN A 658 -0.73 -7.60 -6.92
C ASN A 658 0.79 -7.54 -6.83
N GLY A 659 1.36 -7.45 -5.63
CA GLY A 659 2.81 -7.45 -5.41
C GLY A 659 3.50 -8.69 -5.96
N ARG A 660 2.92 -9.89 -5.72
CA ARG A 660 3.42 -11.16 -6.28
C ARG A 660 3.36 -11.20 -7.80
N ASN A 661 2.28 -10.68 -8.40
CA ASN A 661 2.15 -10.60 -9.85
C ASN A 661 3.13 -9.59 -10.47
N VAL A 662 3.31 -8.41 -9.86
CA VAL A 662 4.29 -7.41 -10.30
C VAL A 662 5.70 -8.00 -10.31
N TYR A 663 6.10 -8.67 -9.22
CA TYR A 663 7.40 -9.34 -9.15
C TYR A 663 7.58 -10.40 -10.23
N ARG A 664 6.56 -11.24 -10.46
CA ARG A 664 6.58 -12.25 -11.52
C ARG A 664 6.73 -11.62 -12.91
N ASN A 665 6.04 -10.50 -13.16
CA ASN A 665 6.10 -9.80 -14.43
C ASN A 665 7.47 -9.14 -14.64
N ILE A 666 8.07 -8.56 -13.59
CA ILE A 666 9.45 -8.06 -13.63
C ILE A 666 10.42 -9.20 -13.97
N LYS A 667 10.29 -10.36 -13.31
CA LYS A 667 11.12 -11.54 -13.58
C LYS A 667 10.99 -12.04 -15.02
N ALA A 668 9.78 -12.02 -15.59
CA ALA A 668 9.53 -12.37 -16.98
C ALA A 668 10.22 -11.41 -17.95
N SER A 669 10.16 -10.08 -17.70
CA SER A 669 10.86 -9.07 -18.52
C SER A 669 12.38 -9.24 -18.44
N ILE A 670 12.92 -9.50 -17.24
CA ILE A 670 14.36 -9.77 -17.05
C ILE A 670 14.78 -11.03 -17.82
N GLN A 671 14.01 -12.12 -17.73
CA GLN A 671 14.27 -13.37 -18.46
C GLN A 671 14.34 -13.14 -19.97
N PHE A 672 13.38 -12.40 -20.50
CA PHE A 672 13.30 -12.05 -21.92
C PHE A 672 14.55 -11.30 -22.39
N LEU A 673 14.94 -10.25 -21.69
CA LEU A 673 16.11 -9.43 -22.04
C LEU A 673 17.41 -10.23 -21.96
N LEU A 674 17.64 -10.90 -20.82
CA LEU A 674 18.90 -11.62 -20.60
C LEU A 674 19.10 -12.82 -21.52
N SER A 675 18.04 -13.62 -21.77
CA SER A 675 18.13 -14.78 -22.66
C SER A 675 18.39 -14.37 -24.11
N GLY A 676 17.75 -13.29 -24.57
CA GLY A 676 17.99 -12.74 -25.91
C GLY A 676 19.41 -12.21 -26.09
N ASN A 677 19.93 -11.43 -25.13
CA ASN A 677 21.31 -10.92 -25.19
C ASN A 677 22.32 -12.05 -25.09
N PHE A 678 22.09 -13.03 -24.20
CA PHE A 678 22.96 -14.20 -24.09
C PHE A 678 23.00 -15.01 -25.38
N GLY A 679 21.88 -15.18 -26.09
CA GLY A 679 21.82 -15.81 -27.42
C GLY A 679 22.66 -15.09 -28.48
N ALA A 680 22.61 -13.75 -28.48
CA ALA A 680 23.41 -12.93 -29.40
C ALA A 680 24.92 -13.06 -29.09
N ILE A 681 25.31 -12.99 -27.82
CA ILE A 681 26.71 -13.16 -27.39
C ILE A 681 27.25 -14.53 -27.81
N LEU A 682 26.50 -15.59 -27.58
CA LEU A 682 26.89 -16.96 -27.96
C LEU A 682 27.05 -17.10 -29.46
N ALA A 683 26.20 -16.47 -30.31
CA ALA A 683 26.30 -16.50 -31.75
C ALA A 683 27.57 -15.81 -32.22
N VAL A 684 27.91 -14.65 -31.68
CA VAL A 684 29.17 -13.94 -31.98
C VAL A 684 30.38 -14.74 -31.55
N LEU A 685 30.35 -15.32 -30.34
CA LEU A 685 31.43 -16.17 -29.84
C LEU A 685 31.67 -17.36 -30.75
N TYR A 686 30.60 -18.09 -31.12
CA TYR A 686 30.68 -19.23 -32.02
C TYR A 686 31.29 -18.85 -33.38
N ALA A 687 30.80 -17.73 -33.99
CA ALA A 687 31.33 -17.25 -35.27
C ALA A 687 32.81 -16.90 -35.16
N SER A 688 33.21 -16.21 -34.09
CA SER A 688 34.62 -15.85 -33.84
C SER A 688 35.50 -17.10 -33.67
N LEU A 689 35.06 -18.06 -32.86
CA LEU A 689 35.82 -19.31 -32.62
C LEU A 689 35.99 -20.14 -33.90
N MET A 690 34.98 -20.17 -34.77
CA MET A 690 34.97 -20.91 -36.03
C MET A 690 35.58 -20.13 -37.20
N ALA A 691 36.12 -18.92 -36.95
CA ALA A 691 36.67 -18.03 -37.98
C ALA A 691 35.67 -17.69 -39.12
N LEU A 692 34.38 -17.61 -38.78
CA LEU A 692 33.32 -17.19 -39.67
C LEU A 692 33.21 -15.67 -39.73
N PRO A 693 32.61 -15.07 -40.79
CA PRO A 693 32.31 -13.67 -40.78
C PRO A 693 31.43 -13.25 -39.64
N VAL A 694 31.52 -11.98 -39.22
CA VAL A 694 30.75 -11.41 -38.14
C VAL A 694 29.24 -11.52 -38.43
N PRO A 695 28.45 -12.15 -37.52
CA PRO A 695 27.03 -12.38 -37.78
C PRO A 695 26.17 -11.14 -37.63
N PHE A 696 26.64 -10.09 -36.95
CA PHE A 696 25.85 -8.87 -36.69
C PHE A 696 26.68 -7.61 -36.89
N ALA A 697 26.16 -6.67 -37.65
CA ALA A 697 26.68 -5.32 -37.66
C ALA A 697 26.27 -4.55 -36.38
N PRO A 698 27.00 -3.52 -35.94
CA PRO A 698 26.63 -2.70 -34.78
C PRO A 698 25.20 -2.17 -34.86
N VAL A 699 24.77 -1.72 -36.00
CA VAL A 699 23.40 -1.20 -36.21
C VAL A 699 22.31 -2.25 -35.97
N HIS A 700 22.60 -3.55 -36.25
CA HIS A 700 21.66 -4.65 -35.99
C HIS A 700 21.37 -4.78 -34.49
N LEU A 701 22.43 -4.73 -33.68
CA LEU A 701 22.35 -4.90 -32.23
C LEU A 701 21.63 -3.70 -31.56
N LEU A 702 21.85 -2.51 -32.10
CA LEU A 702 21.16 -1.30 -31.66
C LEU A 702 19.66 -1.32 -32.03
N PHE A 703 19.32 -1.78 -33.24
CA PHE A 703 17.93 -1.97 -33.67
C PHE A 703 17.21 -2.97 -32.73
N ILE A 704 17.90 -4.06 -32.37
CA ILE A 704 17.36 -5.06 -31.46
C ILE A 704 17.04 -4.45 -30.11
N ASN A 705 18.00 -3.78 -29.45
CA ASN A 705 17.81 -3.19 -28.12
C ASN A 705 16.70 -2.13 -28.11
N LEU A 706 16.61 -1.30 -29.14
CA LEU A 706 15.64 -0.21 -29.19
C LEU A 706 14.22 -0.69 -29.52
N LEU A 707 14.03 -1.50 -30.53
CA LEU A 707 12.73 -1.79 -31.13
C LEU A 707 12.19 -3.18 -30.73
N THR A 708 13.05 -4.22 -30.79
CA THR A 708 12.56 -5.58 -30.55
C THR A 708 12.63 -6.02 -29.10
N ASP A 709 13.34 -5.28 -28.23
CA ASP A 709 13.47 -5.60 -26.83
C ASP A 709 12.59 -4.73 -25.93
N SER A 710 12.58 -3.42 -26.12
CA SER A 710 11.91 -2.50 -25.20
C SER A 710 10.40 -2.73 -25.16
N LEU A 711 9.74 -2.85 -26.34
CA LEU A 711 8.29 -3.02 -26.39
C LEU A 711 7.79 -4.35 -25.80
N PRO A 712 8.34 -5.53 -26.17
CA PRO A 712 7.93 -6.78 -25.58
C PRO A 712 8.26 -6.87 -24.08
N ALA A 713 9.38 -6.32 -23.62
CA ALA A 713 9.75 -6.35 -22.22
C ALA A 713 8.78 -5.52 -21.36
N ILE A 714 8.36 -4.32 -21.82
CA ILE A 714 7.31 -3.52 -21.16
C ILE A 714 5.97 -4.30 -21.19
N ALA A 715 5.63 -4.90 -22.33
CA ALA A 715 4.40 -5.67 -22.49
C ALA A 715 4.34 -6.89 -21.55
N LEU A 716 5.47 -7.56 -21.31
CA LEU A 716 5.58 -8.62 -20.30
C LEU A 716 5.40 -8.10 -18.88
N GLY A 717 5.87 -6.87 -18.61
CA GLY A 717 5.59 -6.17 -17.34
C GLY A 717 4.11 -5.89 -17.10
N LEU A 718 3.32 -5.81 -18.18
CA LEU A 718 1.86 -5.63 -18.17
C LEU A 718 1.09 -6.96 -18.31
N GLU A 719 1.73 -8.11 -18.08
CA GLU A 719 1.05 -9.41 -18.14
C GLU A 719 -0.12 -9.45 -17.16
N PRO A 720 -1.32 -9.89 -17.59
CA PRO A 720 -2.48 -9.99 -16.73
C PRO A 720 -2.23 -10.81 -15.47
N HIS A 721 -2.77 -10.35 -14.36
CA HIS A 721 -2.61 -10.97 -13.05
C HIS A 721 -3.25 -12.35 -13.00
N SER A 722 -2.66 -13.24 -12.23
CA SER A 722 -3.12 -14.61 -12.04
C SER A 722 -3.28 -14.91 -10.55
N LYS A 723 -4.47 -15.33 -10.14
CA LYS A 723 -4.75 -15.78 -8.77
C LYS A 723 -3.89 -16.98 -8.33
N ASN A 724 -3.25 -17.68 -9.26
CA ASN A 724 -2.39 -18.81 -8.91
C ASN A 724 -1.16 -18.42 -8.08
N VAL A 725 -0.78 -17.15 -8.06
CA VAL A 725 0.32 -16.67 -7.21
C VAL A 725 -0.02 -16.78 -5.72
N MET A 726 -1.31 -16.78 -5.36
CA MET A 726 -1.79 -16.96 -3.99
C MET A 726 -1.79 -18.44 -3.53
N LYS A 727 -1.37 -19.37 -4.39
CA LYS A 727 -1.09 -20.79 -4.04
C LYS A 727 0.39 -21.06 -3.80
N GLU A 728 1.23 -20.05 -4.00
CA GLU A 728 2.67 -20.14 -3.81
C GLU A 728 3.02 -19.61 -2.41
N LYS A 729 4.02 -20.21 -1.75
CA LYS A 729 4.51 -19.71 -0.45
C LYS A 729 5.20 -18.37 -0.61
N PRO A 730 5.24 -17.53 0.43
CA PRO A 730 6.01 -16.30 0.44
C PRO A 730 7.47 -16.55 0.11
N ARG A 731 8.07 -15.63 -0.61
CA ARG A 731 9.48 -15.70 -0.99
C ARG A 731 10.36 -15.33 0.21
N PRO A 732 11.45 -16.08 0.46
CA PRO A 732 12.43 -15.72 1.49
C PRO A 732 13.05 -14.34 1.25
N ILE A 733 13.32 -13.58 2.32
CA ILE A 733 13.88 -12.22 2.26
C ILE A 733 15.20 -12.14 1.49
N ASN A 734 16.02 -13.17 1.59
CA ASN A 734 17.35 -13.25 0.98
C ASN A 734 17.36 -13.89 -0.42
N GLU A 735 16.21 -14.22 -0.99
CA GLU A 735 16.15 -14.84 -2.31
C GLU A 735 16.48 -13.80 -3.39
N SER A 736 17.61 -13.99 -4.05
CA SER A 736 17.97 -13.20 -5.24
C SER A 736 16.98 -13.50 -6.39
N ILE A 737 16.65 -12.48 -7.19
CA ILE A 737 15.90 -12.68 -8.45
C ILE A 737 16.58 -13.70 -9.37
N LEU A 738 17.93 -13.66 -9.37
CA LEU A 738 18.76 -14.51 -10.21
C LEU A 738 19.10 -15.83 -9.50
N THR A 739 18.08 -16.63 -9.25
CA THR A 739 18.28 -17.99 -8.72
C THR A 739 19.04 -18.88 -9.71
N LYS A 740 19.68 -19.93 -9.24
CA LYS A 740 20.39 -20.90 -10.11
C LYS A 740 19.48 -21.45 -11.20
N ASP A 741 18.27 -21.84 -10.85
CA ASP A 741 17.26 -22.35 -11.80
C ASP A 741 16.90 -21.31 -12.86
N PHE A 742 16.82 -20.06 -12.47
CA PHE A 742 16.52 -18.95 -13.38
C PHE A 742 17.66 -18.70 -14.37
N LEU A 743 18.92 -18.72 -13.90
CA LEU A 743 20.09 -18.58 -14.76
C LEU A 743 20.23 -19.74 -15.74
N ILE A 744 19.95 -20.98 -15.30
CA ILE A 744 19.93 -22.15 -16.18
C ILE A 744 18.87 -22.01 -17.27
N ASN A 745 17.69 -21.47 -16.93
CA ASN A 745 16.64 -21.21 -17.93
C ASN A 745 17.12 -20.20 -18.97
N ILE A 746 17.68 -19.06 -18.53
CA ILE A 746 18.26 -18.03 -19.42
C ILE A 746 19.32 -18.66 -20.33
N GLY A 747 20.22 -19.49 -19.79
CA GLY A 747 21.25 -20.18 -20.55
C GLY A 747 20.68 -21.10 -21.65
N LEU A 748 19.71 -21.93 -21.31
CA LEU A 748 19.09 -22.86 -22.27
C LEU A 748 18.27 -22.13 -23.33
N GLU A 749 17.53 -21.10 -22.95
CA GLU A 749 16.72 -20.29 -23.88
C GLU A 749 17.64 -19.51 -24.81
N GLY A 750 18.71 -18.90 -24.30
CA GLY A 750 19.72 -18.22 -25.12
C GLY A 750 20.48 -19.15 -26.05
N LEU A 751 20.83 -20.38 -25.59
CA LEU A 751 21.46 -21.38 -26.44
C LEU A 751 20.53 -21.83 -27.59
N SER A 752 19.22 -21.99 -27.32
CA SER A 752 18.22 -22.29 -28.36
C SER A 752 18.15 -21.17 -29.40
N ILE A 753 18.10 -19.90 -28.95
CA ILE A 753 18.11 -18.72 -29.84
C ILE A 753 19.39 -18.72 -30.70
N CYS A 754 20.56 -18.86 -30.08
CA CYS A 754 21.85 -18.94 -30.77
C CYS A 754 21.85 -20.02 -31.84
N THR A 755 21.35 -21.24 -31.54
CA THR A 755 21.31 -22.34 -32.49
C THR A 755 20.47 -22.01 -33.73
N MET A 756 19.27 -21.39 -33.55
CA MET A 756 18.44 -20.97 -34.68
C MET A 756 19.10 -19.90 -35.54
N VAL A 757 19.75 -18.93 -34.86
CA VAL A 757 20.49 -17.85 -35.53
C VAL A 757 21.65 -18.42 -36.35
N MET A 758 22.43 -19.33 -35.80
CA MET A 758 23.60 -19.92 -36.51
C MET A 758 23.19 -20.87 -37.64
N ILE A 759 22.05 -21.55 -37.53
CA ILE A 759 21.47 -22.29 -38.66
C ILE A 759 21.12 -21.33 -39.81
N ALA A 760 20.43 -20.22 -39.51
CA ALA A 760 20.10 -19.21 -40.51
C ALA A 760 21.36 -18.60 -41.15
N PHE A 761 22.36 -18.26 -40.30
CA PHE A 761 23.67 -17.76 -40.77
C PHE A 761 24.32 -18.73 -41.73
N THR A 762 24.38 -20.03 -41.38
CA THR A 762 25.02 -21.04 -42.20
C THR A 762 24.31 -21.26 -43.55
N ILE A 763 22.97 -21.19 -43.55
CA ILE A 763 22.17 -21.26 -44.78
C ILE A 763 22.49 -20.05 -45.70
N GLY A 764 22.59 -18.82 -45.12
CA GLY A 764 22.92 -17.63 -45.84
C GLY A 764 24.38 -17.57 -46.34
N TYR A 765 25.30 -18.31 -45.64
CA TYR A 765 26.74 -18.33 -46.01
C TYR A 765 27.12 -19.44 -47.01
N LYS A 766 26.17 -20.25 -47.45
CA LYS A 766 26.44 -21.37 -48.38
C LYS A 766 27.24 -20.96 -49.63
N ASP A 767 26.96 -19.77 -50.20
CA ASP A 767 27.62 -19.26 -51.39
C ASP A 767 28.73 -18.24 -51.08
N GLY A 768 29.23 -18.22 -49.86
CA GLY A 768 30.28 -17.28 -49.43
C GLY A 768 29.80 -15.82 -49.26
N ASN A 769 28.49 -15.58 -49.32
CA ASN A 769 27.93 -14.23 -49.17
C ASN A 769 27.78 -13.84 -47.69
N ALA A 770 28.76 -13.16 -47.14
CA ALA A 770 28.79 -12.70 -45.76
C ALA A 770 27.64 -11.72 -45.41
N LEU A 771 27.23 -10.89 -46.34
CA LEU A 771 26.17 -9.90 -46.11
C LEU A 771 24.81 -10.60 -46.00
N LEU A 772 24.53 -11.58 -46.87
CA LEU A 772 23.32 -12.40 -46.80
C LEU A 772 23.28 -13.20 -45.51
N ALA A 773 24.39 -13.81 -45.13
CA ALA A 773 24.50 -14.56 -43.85
C ALA A 773 24.20 -13.70 -42.63
N SER A 774 24.81 -12.48 -42.58
CA SER A 774 24.56 -11.49 -41.52
C SER A 774 23.09 -11.02 -41.51
N THR A 775 22.51 -10.78 -42.71
CA THR A 775 21.09 -10.37 -42.81
C THR A 775 20.15 -11.43 -42.31
N MET A 776 20.36 -12.72 -42.69
CA MET A 776 19.55 -13.86 -42.22
C MET A 776 19.71 -14.09 -40.73
N ALA A 777 20.92 -13.97 -40.17
CA ALA A 777 21.18 -14.09 -38.73
C ALA A 777 20.48 -12.97 -37.95
N PHE A 778 20.60 -11.73 -38.40
CA PHE A 778 19.95 -10.57 -37.78
C PHE A 778 18.41 -10.71 -37.75
N ALA A 779 17.82 -11.01 -38.92
CA ALA A 779 16.38 -11.20 -39.00
C ALA A 779 15.87 -12.35 -38.14
N THR A 780 16.63 -13.49 -38.12
CA THR A 780 16.29 -14.65 -37.26
C THR A 780 16.41 -14.30 -35.77
N LEU A 781 17.44 -13.53 -35.39
CA LEU A 781 17.58 -13.09 -33.99
C LEU A 781 16.40 -12.22 -33.55
N CYS A 782 16.05 -11.19 -34.35
CA CYS A 782 14.89 -10.33 -34.07
C CYS A 782 13.59 -11.12 -33.95
N CYS A 783 13.28 -11.94 -34.94
CA CYS A 783 12.05 -12.74 -34.97
C CYS A 783 12.02 -13.76 -33.80
N SER A 784 13.15 -14.44 -33.52
CA SER A 784 13.24 -15.41 -32.40
C SER A 784 12.99 -14.72 -31.07
N ARG A 785 13.48 -13.50 -30.86
CA ARG A 785 13.23 -12.71 -29.65
C ARG A 785 11.75 -12.32 -29.53
N LEU A 786 11.13 -11.85 -30.60
CA LEU A 786 9.70 -11.53 -30.60
C LEU A 786 8.84 -12.76 -30.24
N PHE A 787 9.11 -13.93 -30.84
CA PHE A 787 8.46 -15.17 -30.47
C PHE A 787 8.77 -15.59 -29.03
N HIS A 788 10.00 -15.35 -28.56
CA HIS A 788 10.44 -15.66 -27.21
C HIS A 788 9.68 -14.90 -26.14
N GLY A 789 9.14 -13.70 -26.42
CA GLY A 789 8.24 -12.98 -25.53
C GLY A 789 7.07 -13.88 -25.06
N PHE A 790 6.51 -14.71 -25.92
CA PHE A 790 5.45 -15.66 -25.53
C PHE A 790 5.98 -16.78 -24.63
N ASN A 791 7.24 -17.16 -24.74
CA ASN A 791 7.88 -18.12 -23.83
C ASN A 791 8.00 -17.54 -22.41
N CYS A 792 8.31 -16.25 -22.28
CA CYS A 792 8.54 -15.61 -20.99
C CYS A 792 7.26 -15.33 -20.18
N LYS A 793 6.06 -15.44 -20.79
CA LYS A 793 4.77 -15.22 -20.10
C LYS A 793 4.55 -16.13 -18.88
N SER A 794 5.10 -17.33 -18.90
CA SER A 794 4.89 -18.32 -17.83
C SER A 794 6.00 -19.36 -17.81
N ASN A 795 6.28 -19.89 -16.62
CA ASN A 795 7.13 -21.07 -16.44
C ASN A 795 6.46 -22.38 -16.93
N ARG A 796 5.14 -22.38 -17.13
CA ARG A 796 4.38 -23.50 -17.70
C ARG A 796 4.14 -23.27 -19.20
N PRO A 797 3.93 -24.32 -19.99
CA PRO A 797 3.61 -24.20 -21.42
C PRO A 797 2.35 -23.36 -21.64
N VAL A 798 2.39 -22.42 -22.59
CA VAL A 798 1.27 -21.50 -22.88
C VAL A 798 0.74 -21.59 -24.31
N VAL A 799 1.53 -22.08 -25.28
CA VAL A 799 1.21 -22.02 -26.73
C VAL A 799 -0.10 -22.72 -27.09
N PHE A 800 -0.47 -23.79 -26.41
CA PHE A 800 -1.73 -24.50 -26.63
C PHE A 800 -2.85 -24.10 -25.68
N THR A 801 -2.74 -22.94 -25.03
CA THR A 801 -3.74 -22.43 -24.09
C THR A 801 -4.24 -21.07 -24.52
N LYS A 802 -5.47 -20.70 -24.09
CA LYS A 802 -6.03 -19.35 -24.32
C LYS A 802 -5.15 -18.23 -23.75
N ARG A 803 -4.17 -18.56 -22.89
CA ARG A 803 -3.24 -17.60 -22.28
C ARG A 803 -2.29 -16.94 -23.29
N VAL A 804 -2.08 -17.52 -24.47
CA VAL A 804 -1.28 -16.89 -25.54
C VAL A 804 -1.83 -15.51 -25.89
N PHE A 805 -3.15 -15.37 -25.95
CA PHE A 805 -3.85 -14.17 -26.42
C PHE A 805 -4.33 -13.22 -25.33
N ASN A 806 -4.07 -13.49 -24.05
CA ASN A 806 -4.60 -12.69 -22.97
C ASN A 806 -3.86 -11.35 -22.76
N ASN A 807 -2.64 -11.17 -23.32
CA ASN A 807 -1.86 -9.95 -23.25
C ASN A 807 -1.86 -9.24 -24.60
N ILE A 808 -2.76 -8.28 -24.77
CA ILE A 808 -2.89 -7.53 -26.03
C ILE A 808 -1.66 -6.66 -26.31
N TYR A 809 -0.97 -6.17 -25.26
CA TYR A 809 0.24 -5.36 -25.42
C TYR A 809 1.39 -6.19 -26.00
N LEU A 810 1.53 -7.44 -25.57
CA LEU A 810 2.56 -8.34 -26.10
C LEU A 810 2.26 -8.73 -27.56
N ILE A 811 0.98 -8.94 -27.89
CA ILE A 811 0.56 -9.20 -29.28
C ILE A 811 0.85 -7.97 -30.15
N GLY A 812 0.52 -6.78 -29.66
CA GLY A 812 0.82 -5.52 -30.36
C GLY A 812 2.33 -5.33 -30.57
N ALA A 813 3.14 -5.55 -29.55
CA ALA A 813 4.61 -5.47 -29.62
C ALA A 813 5.18 -6.51 -30.64
N PHE A 814 4.64 -7.73 -30.63
CA PHE A 814 5.01 -8.77 -31.58
C PHE A 814 4.68 -8.36 -33.02
N VAL A 815 3.47 -7.90 -33.30
CA VAL A 815 3.04 -7.51 -34.64
C VAL A 815 3.86 -6.30 -35.14
N ILE A 816 4.04 -5.27 -34.33
CA ILE A 816 4.85 -4.10 -34.68
C ILE A 816 6.30 -4.51 -34.98
N GLY A 817 6.90 -5.34 -34.10
CA GLY A 817 8.26 -5.83 -34.29
C GLY A 817 8.42 -6.65 -35.57
N MET A 818 7.48 -7.55 -35.89
CA MET A 818 7.47 -8.33 -37.11
C MET A 818 7.34 -7.48 -38.35
N ILE A 819 6.49 -6.44 -38.33
CA ILE A 819 6.37 -5.49 -39.45
C ILE A 819 7.68 -4.72 -39.65
N LEU A 820 8.26 -4.19 -38.57
CA LEU A 820 9.49 -3.41 -38.64
C LEU A 820 10.66 -4.21 -39.18
N ILE A 821 10.89 -5.43 -38.68
CA ILE A 821 12.01 -6.24 -39.19
C ILE A 821 11.77 -6.65 -40.66
N THR A 822 10.51 -6.97 -41.05
CA THR A 822 10.17 -7.31 -42.41
C THR A 822 10.44 -6.13 -43.35
N LEU A 823 10.07 -4.91 -42.99
CA LEU A 823 10.36 -3.68 -43.74
C LEU A 823 11.87 -3.46 -43.91
N VAL A 824 12.65 -3.64 -42.83
CA VAL A 824 14.11 -3.46 -42.88
C VAL A 824 14.77 -4.40 -43.89
N VAL A 825 14.33 -5.68 -43.93
CA VAL A 825 14.96 -6.68 -44.83
C VAL A 825 14.35 -6.74 -46.22
N THR A 826 13.24 -6.04 -46.51
CA THR A 826 12.57 -6.08 -47.83
C THR A 826 12.64 -4.73 -48.59
N VAL A 827 12.72 -3.59 -47.87
CA VAL A 827 12.71 -2.26 -48.51
C VAL A 827 14.14 -1.81 -48.90
N PRO A 828 14.47 -1.67 -50.18
CA PRO A 828 15.83 -1.37 -50.60
C PRO A 828 16.41 -0.06 -50.05
N GLY A 829 15.58 0.97 -49.81
CA GLY A 829 16.01 2.23 -49.22
C GLY A 829 16.56 2.15 -47.80
N LEU A 830 16.27 1.08 -47.08
CA LEU A 830 16.74 0.85 -45.71
C LEU A 830 18.03 0.01 -45.63
N HIS A 831 18.41 -0.65 -46.74
CA HIS A 831 19.51 -1.64 -46.74
C HIS A 831 20.86 -1.01 -46.41
N ASN A 832 21.15 0.16 -46.93
CA ASN A 832 22.42 0.83 -46.64
C ASN A 832 22.52 1.28 -45.21
N ILE A 833 21.40 1.74 -44.62
CA ILE A 833 21.34 2.18 -43.21
C ILE A 833 21.57 1.00 -42.27
N PHE A 834 20.86 -0.11 -42.52
CA PHE A 834 20.92 -1.29 -41.66
C PHE A 834 21.97 -2.31 -42.10
N LYS A 835 22.77 -2.04 -43.14
CA LYS A 835 23.78 -2.99 -43.66
C LYS A 835 23.21 -4.40 -43.89
N VAL A 836 22.05 -4.48 -44.56
CA VAL A 836 21.33 -5.71 -44.88
C VAL A 836 21.17 -5.89 -46.38
N GLN A 837 20.85 -7.08 -46.83
CA GLN A 837 20.52 -7.44 -48.20
C GLN A 837 19.05 -7.85 -48.28
N THR A 838 18.41 -7.62 -49.47
CA THR A 838 17.03 -8.07 -49.72
C THR A 838 16.94 -9.59 -49.60
N LEU A 839 16.02 -10.07 -48.73
CA LEU A 839 15.70 -11.49 -48.60
C LEU A 839 14.65 -11.90 -49.65
N THR A 840 14.86 -13.02 -50.26
CA THR A 840 13.84 -13.69 -51.09
C THR A 840 12.73 -14.26 -50.20
N LEU A 841 11.56 -14.51 -50.77
CA LEU A 841 10.44 -15.10 -50.03
C LEU A 841 10.82 -16.42 -49.36
N SER A 842 11.61 -17.28 -50.01
CA SER A 842 12.09 -18.55 -49.43
C SER A 842 12.99 -18.33 -48.22
N GLN A 843 13.90 -17.35 -48.26
CA GLN A 843 14.79 -16.96 -47.15
C GLN A 843 14.00 -16.37 -45.99
N LEU A 844 13.01 -15.53 -46.30
CA LEU A 844 12.14 -14.92 -45.31
C LEU A 844 11.29 -16.00 -44.58
N LEU A 845 10.74 -16.96 -45.33
CA LEU A 845 10.01 -18.08 -44.75
C LEU A 845 10.92 -18.97 -43.87
N THR A 846 12.19 -19.12 -44.28
CA THR A 846 13.19 -19.85 -43.48
C THR A 846 13.46 -19.13 -42.16
N VAL A 847 13.62 -17.82 -42.15
CA VAL A 847 13.82 -16.99 -40.96
C VAL A 847 12.64 -17.12 -40.02
N TYR A 848 11.41 -16.94 -40.52
CA TYR A 848 10.20 -17.06 -39.72
C TYR A 848 9.99 -18.51 -39.20
N GLY A 849 10.28 -19.51 -40.00
CA GLY A 849 10.20 -20.90 -39.62
C GLY A 849 11.15 -21.28 -38.49
N LEU A 850 12.40 -20.80 -38.53
CA LEU A 850 13.38 -21.00 -37.47
C LEU A 850 13.01 -20.28 -36.19
N ALA A 851 12.50 -19.06 -36.31
CA ALA A 851 12.03 -18.27 -35.16
C ALA A 851 10.81 -18.94 -34.48
N ALA A 852 9.85 -19.43 -35.25
CA ALA A 852 8.71 -20.18 -34.73
C ALA A 852 9.13 -21.50 -34.11
N LEU A 853 10.12 -22.21 -34.70
CA LEU A 853 10.68 -23.45 -34.17
C LEU A 853 11.33 -23.22 -32.79
N ASN A 854 12.03 -22.08 -32.60
CA ASN A 854 12.57 -21.70 -31.31
C ASN A 854 11.48 -21.60 -30.23
N LEU A 855 10.32 -20.98 -30.55
CA LEU A 855 9.17 -20.95 -29.63
C LEU A 855 8.75 -22.37 -29.23
N LEU A 856 8.57 -23.26 -30.19
CA LEU A 856 8.11 -24.66 -29.96
C LEU A 856 9.11 -25.47 -29.12
N ILE A 857 10.41 -25.36 -29.41
CA ILE A 857 11.47 -26.06 -28.65
C ILE A 857 11.42 -25.67 -27.17
N ILE A 858 11.37 -24.36 -26.88
CA ILE A 858 11.33 -23.86 -25.51
C ILE A 858 10.03 -24.32 -24.80
N GLN A 859 8.89 -24.28 -25.49
CA GLN A 859 7.63 -24.80 -24.95
C GLN A 859 7.67 -26.28 -24.64
N MET A 860 8.33 -27.10 -25.50
CA MET A 860 8.57 -28.50 -25.25
C MET A 860 9.45 -28.73 -24.02
N ILE A 861 10.55 -28.00 -23.90
CA ILE A 861 11.41 -28.06 -22.69
C ILE A 861 10.59 -27.75 -21.43
N LYS A 862 9.75 -26.74 -21.47
CA LYS A 862 8.84 -26.38 -20.35
C LYS A 862 7.83 -27.47 -20.05
N ALA A 863 7.26 -28.12 -21.07
CA ALA A 863 6.31 -29.23 -20.92
C ALA A 863 6.97 -30.46 -20.28
N VAL A 864 8.15 -30.84 -20.72
CA VAL A 864 8.94 -31.94 -20.16
C VAL A 864 9.26 -31.64 -18.69
N ARG A 865 9.78 -30.46 -18.36
CA ARG A 865 10.09 -30.08 -16.97
C ARG A 865 8.87 -30.07 -16.09
N ALA A 866 7.71 -29.59 -16.58
CA ALA A 866 6.47 -29.61 -15.84
C ALA A 866 5.98 -31.01 -15.48
N LYS A 867 6.33 -32.02 -16.32
CA LYS A 867 6.01 -33.43 -16.09
C LYS A 867 6.91 -34.07 -15.03
N PHE A 868 8.18 -33.64 -14.94
CA PHE A 868 9.15 -34.15 -13.96
C PHE A 868 9.06 -33.44 -12.58
N ARG A 869 8.40 -32.28 -12.48
CA ARG A 869 8.15 -31.59 -11.21
C ARG A 869 6.83 -31.98 -10.52
N LYS A 870 6.03 -32.85 -11.12
CA LYS A 870 4.92 -33.54 -10.46
C LYS A 870 5.45 -34.79 -9.79
#